data_6e03d190fc367f7dd29e07145498b192
#
_entry.id   6e03d190fc367f7dd29e07145498b192
#
_cell.length_a   1.000
_cell.length_b   1.000
_cell.length_c   1.000
_cell.angle_alpha   90.00
_cell.angle_beta   90.00
_cell.angle_gamma   90.00
#
_symmetry.space_group_name_H-M   'P 1'
#
loop_
_entity.id
_entity.type
_entity.pdbx_description
1 polymer ?
#
loop_
_entity_poly.entity_id
_entity_poly.type
_entity_poly.pdbx_seq_one_letter_code
_entity_poly.pdbx_strand_id
1 'polypeptide(L)'
;MGKEKYIEIKGARANNLKNIDVKIPQGKFVAITGVSGSGKSSLAFDTLYAEGQRRYVESLSSYARQFLGRMSKPECDFIKGLPPAIAIEQKVISRNPRSTVGTSTEIYEYLRLLFARIGKTYSPISGQEVKRHTTEDVLACTQQFSKGTKFVILAPLHIVEGRSLEKQLEMYLQEGYARILVKGEFIRIDDFQGDAKPEDIFLVIDRASVSDEKDDISRLIDSAETAFYEGDGACRLLFLPSNISYDFSTRFEADGITFEEPTDNMFAFNSPLGACPTCEGFGSVIGIDEKLVIPNTSMSLYDGCVVCWRGEKMGMWLKEFIRRAEPYNFPIFKPYYELTQKEKDWLWHGLPSDKKRDPHDRVSIDEFFRMVKENQYKIQYRVMLSRFRGKTICPDCHGTRLKKEANYVKIGGKSITELVDMSITNLSAWFQKLELTEHEREVGKRLLSEITHRLQFLLDVGLGYLTLNRLSNSLSGGESQRINLTTSLGSSLVGSVYILDEPSIGLHSRDTDRLIKVLRELQQLGNTVVVVEHDEEIMRAADYLIDIGPDAGRLGGRLVYAGPSSEYSSTDPEQQKSLLEKFPESHTIQYLTHKEEIAVPASHRAWNRAIEIKGARMNNLRGIDVRIPLNIFTVITGVSGSGKSSLIKGILYPALRRHLDLVADAPGEYSSLEGDVDAIKHVEFVDQNPIGKSTRSNPATYLKAYDAIRTLFANQPLAKQMGFTPQFFSFNTEGGRCEECKGAGYVTIEMQFMADLTLTCEACKGKRFKHDILEVHYGGKNINDVLNMTVNEAIEFFSDERLQHHVGDFDACRIIVSKLKPLQEVGLGYIKLGQNSSTLSGGENQRVKLAYFIGKEDQSPTLFIFDEPTTGLHFHDIKRLLHAFQALIERGHSLVVIEHNLDVIKCADHIIDLGPEGGDKGGNLVIAGTPEEVVACKTSLTGKFLKNYIK
;
A
#
# COMPACT_ATOMS: atom_id res chain seq x y z
N MET A 1 -29.92 11.79 35.48
CA MET A 1 -28.94 12.33 34.51
C MET A 1 -27.56 12.35 35.19
N GLY A 2 -26.66 11.44 34.82
CA GLY A 2 -25.27 11.46 35.33
C GLY A 2 -24.55 12.73 34.86
N LYS A 3 -23.76 13.34 35.72
CA LYS A 3 -22.91 14.50 35.33
C LYS A 3 -22.06 14.09 34.12
N GLU A 4 -22.19 14.82 33.03
CA GLU A 4 -21.30 14.64 31.87
C GLU A 4 -19.85 14.77 32.31
N LYS A 5 -19.03 13.81 31.91
CA LYS A 5 -17.60 13.81 32.19
C LYS A 5 -16.89 14.49 31.03
N TYR A 6 -15.92 15.34 31.34
CA TYR A 6 -15.13 16.07 30.35
C TYR A 6 -13.64 15.80 30.54
N ILE A 7 -12.92 15.83 29.41
CA ILE A 7 -11.47 16.02 29.39
C ILE A 7 -11.27 17.54 29.39
N GLU A 8 -10.69 18.10 30.42
CA GLU A 8 -10.44 19.53 30.55
C GLU A 8 -8.98 19.86 30.24
N ILE A 9 -8.74 20.62 29.19
CA ILE A 9 -7.44 21.15 28.78
C ILE A 9 -7.42 22.62 29.18
N LYS A 10 -6.43 23.03 29.97
CA LYS A 10 -6.25 24.43 30.41
C LYS A 10 -4.94 24.95 29.88
N GLY A 11 -4.99 26.16 29.28
CA GLY A 11 -3.82 26.90 28.86
C GLY A 11 -2.95 26.21 27.83
N ALA A 12 -3.55 25.59 26.80
CA ALA A 12 -2.77 24.97 25.73
C ALA A 12 -2.03 26.03 24.90
N ARG A 13 -0.70 25.84 24.75
CA ARG A 13 0.24 26.79 24.11
C ARG A 13 1.16 26.13 23.10
N ALA A 14 0.93 24.84 22.80
CA ALA A 14 1.75 24.12 21.85
C ALA A 14 1.74 24.79 20.46
N ASN A 15 2.90 25.00 19.86
CA ASN A 15 3.11 25.64 18.56
C ASN A 15 2.43 27.02 18.45
N ASN A 16 1.35 27.11 17.65
CA ASN A 16 0.64 28.38 17.43
C ASN A 16 -0.58 28.60 18.34
N LEU A 17 -0.89 27.67 19.24
CA LEU A 17 -2.02 27.78 20.18
C LEU A 17 -1.84 28.97 21.15
N LYS A 18 -2.87 29.78 21.33
CA LYS A 18 -2.85 31.03 22.10
C LYS A 18 -3.47 30.87 23.48
N ASN A 19 -2.90 30.00 24.32
CA ASN A 19 -3.32 29.80 25.71
C ASN A 19 -4.82 29.46 25.80
N ILE A 20 -5.26 28.47 25.03
CA ILE A 20 -6.67 28.11 24.90
C ILE A 20 -7.11 27.11 25.98
N ASP A 21 -8.35 27.29 26.42
CA ASP A 21 -9.05 26.37 27.32
C ASP A 21 -10.09 25.58 26.53
N VAL A 22 -10.04 24.25 26.59
CA VAL A 22 -10.92 23.37 25.83
C VAL A 22 -11.51 22.29 26.73
N LYS A 23 -12.81 21.99 26.54
CA LYS A 23 -13.52 20.90 27.20
C LYS A 23 -14.01 19.91 26.14
N ILE A 24 -13.57 18.66 26.24
CA ILE A 24 -13.94 17.57 25.33
C ILE A 24 -14.86 16.61 26.09
N PRO A 25 -16.12 16.42 25.67
CA PRO A 25 -17.03 15.50 26.34
C PRO A 25 -16.57 14.03 26.17
N GLN A 26 -16.51 13.28 27.29
CA GLN A 26 -16.14 11.86 27.24
C GLN A 26 -17.29 10.99 26.69
N GLY A 27 -16.94 9.90 26.03
CA GLY A 27 -17.90 8.97 25.43
C GLY A 27 -18.66 9.55 24.23
N LYS A 28 -18.14 10.63 23.64
CA LYS A 28 -18.73 11.30 22.47
C LYS A 28 -17.83 11.20 21.26
N PHE A 29 -18.45 11.36 20.09
CA PHE A 29 -17.76 11.56 18.83
C PHE A 29 -17.54 13.06 18.62
N VAL A 30 -16.28 13.51 18.67
CA VAL A 30 -15.88 14.91 18.65
C VAL A 30 -15.05 15.19 17.41
N ALA A 31 -15.42 16.22 16.65
CA ALA A 31 -14.64 16.72 15.53
C ALA A 31 -13.85 17.97 15.92
N ILE A 32 -12.56 18.01 15.61
CA ILE A 32 -11.70 19.19 15.71
C ILE A 32 -11.44 19.68 14.28
N THR A 33 -11.85 20.92 14.00
CA THR A 33 -11.79 21.51 12.66
C THR A 33 -11.16 22.92 12.68
N GLY A 34 -11.11 23.55 11.52
CA GLY A 34 -10.57 24.88 11.29
C GLY A 34 -9.69 24.97 10.05
N VAL A 35 -9.29 26.15 9.62
CA VAL A 35 -8.45 26.34 8.44
C VAL A 35 -7.11 25.60 8.54
N SER A 36 -6.48 25.32 7.40
CA SER A 36 -5.17 24.66 7.37
C SER A 36 -4.12 25.50 8.10
N GLY A 37 -3.33 24.90 9.02
CA GLY A 37 -2.36 25.64 9.84
C GLY A 37 -2.96 26.43 11.01
N SER A 38 -4.23 26.26 11.36
CA SER A 38 -4.86 26.97 12.51
C SER A 38 -4.45 26.42 13.88
N GLY A 39 -3.89 25.21 13.99
CA GLY A 39 -3.46 24.59 15.25
C GLY A 39 -4.24 23.36 15.68
N LYS A 40 -5.07 22.77 14.81
CA LYS A 40 -5.84 21.54 15.08
C LYS A 40 -4.98 20.39 15.56
N SER A 41 -3.96 20.06 14.77
CA SER A 41 -3.02 18.95 15.10
C SER A 41 -2.22 19.26 16.36
N SER A 42 -1.91 20.56 16.62
CA SER A 42 -1.26 20.98 17.86
C SER A 42 -2.13 20.72 19.10
N LEU A 43 -3.45 20.89 19.00
CA LEU A 43 -4.38 20.55 20.08
C LEU A 43 -4.54 19.04 20.23
N ALA A 44 -4.79 18.32 19.10
CA ALA A 44 -5.11 16.89 19.11
C ALA A 44 -3.87 16.01 19.42
N PHE A 45 -2.75 16.24 18.73
CA PHE A 45 -1.56 15.39 18.82
C PHE A 45 -0.49 15.95 19.75
N ASP A 46 -0.07 17.21 19.59
CA ASP A 46 1.01 17.78 20.40
C ASP A 46 0.58 18.12 21.83
N THR A 47 -0.73 18.21 22.11
CA THR A 47 -1.26 18.48 23.45
C THR A 47 -1.97 17.26 24.06
N LEU A 48 -3.10 16.83 23.47
CA LEU A 48 -3.97 15.79 24.04
C LEU A 48 -3.29 14.40 23.99
N TYR A 49 -2.85 13.97 22.81
CA TYR A 49 -2.18 12.69 22.65
C TYR A 49 -0.83 12.61 23.36
N ALA A 50 -0.01 13.67 23.22
CA ALA A 50 1.30 13.72 23.85
C ALA A 50 1.22 13.55 25.40
N GLU A 51 0.22 14.16 26.05
CA GLU A 51 0.00 13.96 27.48
C GLU A 51 -0.49 12.54 27.81
N GLY A 52 -1.37 11.99 26.97
CA GLY A 52 -1.82 10.59 27.13
C GLY A 52 -0.66 9.60 27.04
N GLN A 53 0.19 9.76 26.04
CA GLN A 53 1.38 8.94 25.83
C GLN A 53 2.39 9.13 26.98
N ARG A 54 2.63 10.37 27.42
CA ARG A 54 3.50 10.67 28.57
C ARG A 54 3.03 9.92 29.83
N ARG A 55 1.74 9.99 30.17
CA ARG A 55 1.15 9.27 31.34
C ARG A 55 1.28 7.77 31.20
N TYR A 56 1.07 7.24 30.01
CA TYR A 56 1.25 5.81 29.74
C TYR A 56 2.70 5.38 30.01
N VAL A 57 3.68 6.11 29.45
CA VAL A 57 5.11 5.82 29.64
C VAL A 57 5.49 5.96 31.11
N GLU A 58 4.96 6.95 31.84
CA GLU A 58 5.20 7.08 33.30
C GLU A 58 4.63 5.93 34.11
N SER A 59 3.58 5.26 33.63
CA SER A 59 3.01 4.09 34.30
C SER A 59 3.84 2.80 34.13
N LEU A 60 4.77 2.78 33.17
CA LEU A 60 5.61 1.63 32.87
C LEU A 60 6.72 1.45 33.93
N SER A 61 7.36 0.27 33.96
CA SER A 61 8.47 -0.02 34.84
C SER A 61 9.64 0.94 34.62
N SER A 62 10.48 1.13 35.67
CA SER A 62 11.68 1.98 35.57
C SER A 62 12.64 1.53 34.48
N TYR A 63 12.72 0.21 34.20
CA TYR A 63 13.51 -0.36 33.14
C TYR A 63 12.97 0.06 31.75
N ALA A 64 11.67 -0.09 31.50
CA ALA A 64 11.05 0.31 30.24
C ALA A 64 11.19 1.83 29.99
N ARG A 65 11.05 2.66 31.05
CA ARG A 65 11.24 4.12 30.94
C ARG A 65 12.67 4.52 30.58
N GLN A 66 13.66 3.74 30.97
CA GLN A 66 15.08 4.00 30.65
C GLN A 66 15.34 3.86 29.16
N PHE A 67 14.65 2.93 28.47
CA PHE A 67 14.74 2.76 27.01
C PHE A 67 13.91 3.77 26.23
N LEU A 68 12.72 4.14 26.73
CA LEU A 68 11.80 5.05 26.07
C LEU A 68 12.16 6.53 26.22
N GLY A 69 13.08 6.85 27.14
CA GLY A 69 13.46 8.22 27.43
C GLY A 69 12.40 8.99 28.23
N ARG A 70 12.72 10.23 28.62
CA ARG A 70 11.76 11.14 29.24
C ARG A 70 10.99 11.89 28.17
N MET A 71 9.68 11.71 28.12
CA MET A 71 8.81 12.53 27.28
C MET A 71 8.61 13.90 27.93
N SER A 72 8.75 14.97 27.15
CA SER A 72 8.48 16.32 27.58
C SER A 72 6.98 16.50 27.85
N LYS A 73 6.65 17.24 28.93
CA LYS A 73 5.27 17.64 29.19
C LYS A 73 4.81 18.60 28.08
N PRO A 74 3.59 18.40 27.51
CA PRO A 74 3.03 19.39 26.58
C PRO A 74 2.96 20.78 27.18
N GLU A 75 3.08 21.81 26.37
CA GLU A 75 2.97 23.20 26.78
C GLU A 75 1.53 23.57 27.14
N CYS A 76 1.10 23.16 28.33
CA CYS A 76 -0.22 23.49 28.89
C CYS A 76 -0.14 23.58 30.41
N ASP A 77 -1.11 24.24 31.05
CA ASP A 77 -1.17 24.33 32.49
C ASP A 77 -1.50 22.96 33.10
N PHE A 78 -2.62 22.36 32.69
CA PHE A 78 -2.97 20.98 33.05
C PHE A 78 -3.98 20.35 32.08
N ILE A 79 -4.04 19.02 32.11
CA ILE A 79 -5.08 18.22 31.46
C ILE A 79 -5.68 17.27 32.52
N LYS A 80 -7.00 17.39 32.75
CA LYS A 80 -7.76 16.54 33.69
C LYS A 80 -8.71 15.62 32.94
N GLY A 81 -9.03 14.47 33.55
CA GLY A 81 -10.02 13.55 33.01
C GLY A 81 -9.59 12.82 31.73
N LEU A 82 -8.28 12.78 31.39
CA LEU A 82 -7.78 12.13 30.20
C LEU A 82 -7.62 10.62 30.44
N PRO A 83 -8.40 9.76 29.72
CA PRO A 83 -8.20 8.31 29.68
C PRO A 83 -6.96 7.93 28.84
N PRO A 84 -6.60 6.63 28.78
CA PRO A 84 -5.58 6.16 27.84
C PRO A 84 -5.87 6.64 26.42
N ALA A 85 -4.86 7.20 25.74
CA ALA A 85 -5.00 7.80 24.43
C ALA A 85 -4.28 6.95 23.36
N ILE A 86 -4.98 6.72 22.26
CA ILE A 86 -4.51 5.99 21.07
C ILE A 86 -4.59 6.94 19.88
N ALA A 87 -3.48 7.14 19.18
CA ALA A 87 -3.45 7.94 17.96
C ALA A 87 -3.39 7.05 16.73
N ILE A 88 -4.14 7.44 15.69
CA ILE A 88 -4.15 6.78 14.37
C ILE A 88 -3.78 7.83 13.32
N GLU A 89 -2.48 7.90 13.01
CA GLU A 89 -1.92 8.84 12.05
C GLU A 89 -1.86 8.25 10.63
N GLN A 90 -1.69 9.10 9.63
CA GLN A 90 -1.58 8.71 8.21
C GLN A 90 -0.21 8.12 7.82
N LYS A 91 0.76 8.12 8.71
CA LYS A 91 2.10 7.64 8.37
C LYS A 91 2.10 6.15 8.06
N VAL A 92 2.76 5.76 6.98
CA VAL A 92 2.98 4.35 6.65
C VAL A 92 3.78 3.70 7.78
N ILE A 93 3.17 2.74 8.46
CA ILE A 93 3.66 2.18 9.73
C ILE A 93 4.91 1.33 9.56
N SER A 94 5.14 0.76 8.40
CA SER A 94 6.23 -0.19 8.23
C SER A 94 7.10 0.12 7.02
N ARG A 95 8.37 0.41 7.28
CA ARG A 95 9.43 0.39 6.26
C ARG A 95 9.89 -1.03 5.93
N ASN A 96 9.38 -2.03 6.65
CA ASN A 96 9.75 -3.43 6.43
C ASN A 96 9.21 -3.90 5.06
N PRO A 97 10.08 -4.27 4.11
CA PRO A 97 9.67 -4.68 2.77
C PRO A 97 8.93 -6.03 2.73
N ARG A 98 8.88 -6.76 3.84
CA ARG A 98 8.13 -8.00 3.99
C ARG A 98 6.72 -7.80 4.54
N SER A 99 6.41 -6.64 5.13
CA SER A 99 5.10 -6.35 5.71
C SER A 99 4.01 -6.30 4.64
N THR A 100 2.88 -6.95 4.91
CA THR A 100 1.71 -7.01 4.04
C THR A 100 0.45 -6.58 4.77
N VAL A 101 -0.64 -6.35 4.04
CA VAL A 101 -1.96 -6.12 4.63
C VAL A 101 -2.31 -7.24 5.62
N GLY A 102 -2.09 -8.50 5.23
CA GLY A 102 -2.37 -9.66 6.09
C GLY A 102 -1.59 -9.66 7.41
N THR A 103 -0.30 -9.28 7.39
CA THR A 103 0.50 -9.18 8.62
C THR A 103 0.16 -7.96 9.45
N SER A 104 -0.15 -6.82 8.81
CA SER A 104 -0.53 -5.59 9.51
C SER A 104 -1.90 -5.69 10.20
N THR A 105 -2.80 -6.51 9.67
CA THR A 105 -4.13 -6.78 10.25
C THR A 105 -4.16 -8.00 11.17
N GLU A 106 -3.03 -8.68 11.33
CA GLU A 106 -2.89 -9.96 12.05
C GLU A 106 -3.69 -11.14 11.44
N ILE A 107 -4.46 -10.92 10.38
CA ILE A 107 -5.26 -11.98 9.74
C ILE A 107 -4.35 -13.12 9.26
N TYR A 108 -3.15 -12.79 8.76
CA TYR A 108 -2.19 -13.78 8.29
C TYR A 108 -1.73 -14.73 9.40
N GLU A 109 -1.57 -14.22 10.62
CA GLU A 109 -1.18 -15.03 11.79
C GLU A 109 -2.27 -16.05 12.15
N TYR A 110 -3.54 -15.62 12.11
CA TYR A 110 -4.67 -16.53 12.33
C TYR A 110 -4.82 -17.56 11.18
N LEU A 111 -4.56 -17.16 9.94
CA LEU A 111 -4.56 -18.08 8.79
C LEU A 111 -3.48 -19.17 8.94
N ARG A 112 -2.25 -18.79 9.32
CA ARG A 112 -1.17 -19.77 9.55
C ARG A 112 -1.59 -20.83 10.58
N LEU A 113 -2.13 -20.36 11.71
CA LEU A 113 -2.60 -21.25 12.77
C LEU A 113 -3.76 -22.14 12.29
N LEU A 114 -4.67 -21.59 11.49
CA LEU A 114 -5.79 -22.35 10.94
C LEU A 114 -5.29 -23.47 10.01
N PHE A 115 -4.37 -23.15 9.09
CA PHE A 115 -3.77 -24.14 8.19
C PHE A 115 -2.95 -25.19 8.92
N ALA A 116 -2.27 -24.83 10.00
CA ALA A 116 -1.54 -25.79 10.83
C ALA A 116 -2.47 -26.74 11.63
N ARG A 117 -3.71 -26.31 11.93
CA ARG A 117 -4.66 -27.08 12.77
C ARG A 117 -5.61 -27.96 12.00
N ILE A 118 -6.15 -27.44 10.88
CA ILE A 118 -7.18 -28.14 10.08
C ILE A 118 -6.83 -28.28 8.61
N GLY A 119 -5.63 -27.83 8.19
CA GLY A 119 -5.16 -27.99 6.82
C GLY A 119 -4.85 -29.45 6.48
N LYS A 120 -5.27 -29.88 5.28
CA LYS A 120 -5.01 -31.20 4.74
C LYS A 120 -3.96 -31.11 3.64
N THR A 121 -2.96 -31.99 3.70
CA THR A 121 -1.91 -32.08 2.68
C THR A 121 -2.39 -32.93 1.51
N TYR A 122 -2.14 -32.48 0.28
CA TYR A 122 -2.47 -33.21 -0.93
C TYR A 122 -1.23 -33.45 -1.79
N SER A 123 -1.11 -34.65 -2.34
CA SER A 123 -0.02 -34.94 -3.26
C SER A 123 -0.12 -34.08 -4.53
N PRO A 124 0.98 -33.48 -5.00
CA PRO A 124 0.98 -32.73 -6.26
C PRO A 124 0.90 -33.62 -7.50
N ILE A 125 1.11 -34.96 -7.36
CA ILE A 125 1.09 -35.92 -8.46
C ILE A 125 -0.32 -36.47 -8.64
N SER A 126 -0.87 -37.13 -7.60
CA SER A 126 -2.17 -37.80 -7.66
C SER A 126 -3.34 -36.92 -7.24
N GLY A 127 -3.09 -35.84 -6.50
CA GLY A 127 -4.13 -35.02 -5.88
C GLY A 127 -4.85 -35.70 -4.70
N GLN A 128 -4.37 -36.84 -4.23
CA GLN A 128 -4.92 -37.55 -3.08
C GLN A 128 -4.49 -36.89 -1.77
N GLU A 129 -5.34 -36.98 -0.74
CA GLU A 129 -5.03 -36.51 0.60
C GLU A 129 -3.91 -37.37 1.21
N VAL A 130 -2.86 -36.73 1.68
CA VAL A 130 -1.75 -37.36 2.40
C VAL A 130 -2.07 -37.39 3.87
N LYS A 131 -2.16 -38.56 4.44
CA LYS A 131 -2.40 -38.76 5.87
C LYS A 131 -1.61 -39.92 6.39
N ARG A 132 -1.33 -39.96 7.69
CA ARG A 132 -0.85 -41.17 8.34
C ARG A 132 -2.05 -42.09 8.54
N HIS A 133 -1.98 -43.25 7.96
CA HIS A 133 -3.02 -44.23 8.18
C HIS A 133 -2.81 -44.96 9.49
N THR A 134 -3.91 -45.28 10.12
CA THR A 134 -3.99 -46.08 11.34
C THR A 134 -4.59 -47.46 11.03
N THR A 135 -4.54 -48.35 11.98
CA THR A 135 -5.24 -49.64 11.87
C THR A 135 -6.76 -49.47 11.74
N GLU A 136 -7.30 -48.39 12.28
CA GLU A 136 -8.71 -48.03 12.12
C GLU A 136 -9.05 -47.63 10.67
N ASP A 137 -8.14 -47.01 9.93
CA ASP A 137 -8.32 -46.71 8.50
C ASP A 137 -8.35 -47.99 7.69
N VAL A 138 -7.49 -48.97 8.02
CA VAL A 138 -7.49 -50.30 7.41
C VAL A 138 -8.82 -51.01 7.65
N LEU A 139 -9.32 -50.96 8.90
CA LEU A 139 -10.65 -51.53 9.26
C LEU A 139 -11.77 -50.85 8.50
N ALA A 140 -11.79 -49.49 8.48
CA ALA A 140 -12.79 -48.72 7.77
C ALA A 140 -12.83 -49.01 6.25
N CYS A 141 -11.67 -49.28 5.65
CA CYS A 141 -11.58 -49.73 4.26
C CYS A 141 -12.24 -51.08 4.06
N THR A 142 -12.00 -52.05 4.93
CA THR A 142 -12.64 -53.39 4.80
C THR A 142 -14.15 -53.29 4.96
N GLN A 143 -14.66 -52.45 5.81
CA GLN A 143 -16.10 -52.25 6.03
C GLN A 143 -16.86 -51.68 4.83
N GLN A 144 -16.17 -51.13 3.83
CA GLN A 144 -16.78 -50.67 2.58
C GLN A 144 -17.21 -51.81 1.67
N PHE A 145 -16.76 -53.03 1.96
CA PHE A 145 -17.03 -54.20 1.16
C PHE A 145 -18.07 -55.12 1.82
N SER A 146 -18.75 -55.91 1.02
CA SER A 146 -19.80 -56.86 1.51
C SER A 146 -19.21 -57.88 2.45
N LYS A 147 -19.97 -58.29 3.49
CA LYS A 147 -19.59 -59.41 4.41
C LYS A 147 -19.25 -60.67 3.63
N GLY A 148 -18.18 -61.31 4.07
CA GLY A 148 -17.67 -62.50 3.43
C GLY A 148 -16.73 -62.28 2.24
N THR A 149 -16.50 -60.99 1.82
CA THR A 149 -15.48 -60.68 0.81
C THR A 149 -14.10 -61.04 1.35
N LYS A 150 -13.34 -61.84 0.58
CA LYS A 150 -12.02 -62.27 0.99
C LYS A 150 -10.98 -61.20 0.66
N PHE A 151 -10.05 -60.95 1.57
CA PHE A 151 -8.91 -60.08 1.35
C PHE A 151 -7.64 -60.69 1.97
N VAL A 152 -6.50 -60.15 1.53
CA VAL A 152 -5.18 -60.51 2.01
C VAL A 152 -4.50 -59.24 2.51
N ILE A 153 -3.89 -59.32 3.69
CA ILE A 153 -3.08 -58.25 4.28
C ILE A 153 -1.62 -58.55 3.89
N LEU A 154 -1.01 -57.58 3.27
CA LEU A 154 0.32 -57.67 2.69
C LEU A 154 1.23 -56.57 3.29
N ALA A 155 2.49 -56.91 3.52
CA ALA A 155 3.54 -55.95 3.84
C ALA A 155 4.54 -55.89 2.67
N PRO A 156 4.89 -54.69 2.16
CA PRO A 156 5.98 -54.56 1.19
C PRO A 156 7.28 -55.14 1.76
N LEU A 157 8.06 -55.84 0.95
CA LEU A 157 9.30 -56.43 1.42
C LEU A 157 10.35 -55.34 1.71
N HIS A 158 10.74 -55.20 2.96
CA HIS A 158 11.83 -54.32 3.35
C HIS A 158 13.13 -55.11 3.56
N ILE A 159 14.20 -54.72 2.84
CA ILE A 159 15.51 -55.34 3.03
C ILE A 159 16.35 -54.43 3.90
N VAL A 160 16.79 -54.94 5.06
CA VAL A 160 17.69 -54.24 5.95
C VAL A 160 19.06 -54.06 5.29
N GLU A 161 19.63 -52.88 5.42
CA GLU A 161 20.91 -52.50 4.81
C GLU A 161 22.02 -53.49 5.11
N GLY A 162 22.65 -54.04 4.05
CA GLY A 162 23.70 -55.08 4.15
C GLY A 162 23.20 -56.51 4.11
N ARG A 163 21.89 -56.81 3.91
CA ARG A 163 21.34 -58.16 3.74
C ARG A 163 21.02 -58.44 2.27
N SER A 164 21.17 -59.71 1.87
CA SER A 164 20.65 -60.16 0.58
C SER A 164 19.16 -60.50 0.68
N LEU A 165 18.44 -60.48 -0.46
CA LEU A 165 17.03 -60.85 -0.56
C LEU A 165 16.79 -62.28 0.01
N GLU A 166 17.64 -63.23 -0.34
CA GLU A 166 17.53 -64.60 0.13
C GLU A 166 17.60 -64.72 1.64
N LYS A 167 18.59 -64.08 2.28
CA LYS A 167 18.71 -64.06 3.75
C LYS A 167 17.53 -63.40 4.45
N GLN A 168 16.95 -62.34 3.84
CA GLN A 168 15.78 -61.70 4.38
C GLN A 168 14.54 -62.60 4.33
N LEU A 169 14.36 -63.33 3.23
CA LEU A 169 13.29 -64.30 3.05
C LEU A 169 13.46 -65.50 4.01
N GLU A 170 14.70 -66.02 4.22
CA GLU A 170 14.98 -67.06 5.21
C GLU A 170 14.59 -66.61 6.63
N MET A 171 14.85 -65.40 7.01
CA MET A 171 14.44 -64.84 8.31
C MET A 171 12.91 -64.83 8.46
N TYR A 172 12.21 -64.32 7.46
CA TYR A 172 10.75 -64.34 7.48
C TYR A 172 10.17 -65.73 7.60
N LEU A 173 10.80 -66.74 6.97
CA LEU A 173 10.43 -68.14 7.11
C LEU A 173 10.64 -68.64 8.57
N GLN A 174 11.74 -68.23 9.23
CA GLN A 174 12.00 -68.58 10.63
C GLN A 174 11.03 -67.87 11.60
N GLU A 175 10.54 -66.69 11.26
CA GLU A 175 9.54 -65.95 11.99
C GLU A 175 8.10 -66.50 11.79
N GLY A 176 7.94 -67.48 10.86
CA GLY A 176 6.67 -68.22 10.65
C GLY A 176 5.88 -67.72 9.41
N TYR A 177 6.38 -66.79 8.64
CA TYR A 177 5.76 -66.37 7.39
C TYR A 177 6.06 -67.39 6.27
N ALA A 178 5.00 -67.89 5.66
CA ALA A 178 5.17 -68.95 4.69
C ALA A 178 4.99 -68.53 3.22
N ARG A 179 4.46 -67.38 2.94
CA ARG A 179 4.04 -67.00 1.59
C ARG A 179 4.39 -65.53 1.28
N ILE A 180 4.68 -65.29 0.01
CA ILE A 180 4.88 -63.99 -0.60
C ILE A 180 3.96 -63.83 -1.82
N LEU A 181 3.65 -62.62 -2.16
CA LEU A 181 3.01 -62.23 -3.42
C LEU A 181 4.07 -61.63 -4.33
N VAL A 182 4.29 -62.16 -5.50
CA VAL A 182 5.25 -61.69 -6.50
C VAL A 182 4.53 -61.52 -7.82
N LYS A 183 4.52 -60.33 -8.39
CA LYS A 183 3.85 -60.05 -9.68
C LYS A 183 2.41 -60.53 -9.79
N GLY A 184 1.67 -60.57 -8.67
CA GLY A 184 0.27 -61.00 -8.63
C GLY A 184 0.06 -62.51 -8.36
N GLU A 185 1.11 -63.31 -8.22
CA GLU A 185 1.04 -64.72 -7.89
C GLU A 185 1.48 -65.00 -6.43
N PHE A 186 0.72 -65.84 -5.73
CA PHE A 186 1.05 -66.27 -4.37
C PHE A 186 2.00 -67.43 -4.41
N ILE A 187 3.23 -67.29 -3.98
CA ILE A 187 4.32 -68.30 -4.00
C ILE A 187 4.71 -68.57 -2.54
N ARG A 188 5.08 -69.84 -2.24
CA ARG A 188 5.73 -70.11 -0.94
C ARG A 188 7.14 -69.62 -0.95
N ILE A 189 7.61 -69.13 0.21
CA ILE A 189 8.97 -68.59 0.37
C ILE A 189 10.02 -69.67 0.00
N ASP A 190 9.76 -70.99 0.38
CA ASP A 190 10.64 -72.13 0.06
C ASP A 190 10.76 -72.44 -1.44
N ASP A 191 9.74 -72.11 -2.22
CA ASP A 191 9.63 -72.39 -3.66
C ASP A 191 10.10 -71.15 -4.50
N PHE A 192 10.46 -70.07 -3.92
CA PHE A 192 10.87 -68.86 -4.63
C PHE A 192 12.30 -68.98 -5.16
N GLN A 193 12.46 -69.16 -6.47
CA GLN A 193 13.75 -69.27 -7.19
C GLN A 193 13.95 -68.13 -8.21
N GLY A 194 13.31 -66.99 -8.06
CA GLY A 194 13.23 -65.96 -9.06
C GLY A 194 14.06 -64.70 -8.82
N ASP A 195 14.42 -64.04 -9.94
CA ASP A 195 15.00 -62.68 -9.98
C ASP A 195 13.89 -61.63 -10.00
N ALA A 196 13.25 -61.41 -8.84
CA ALA A 196 12.30 -60.31 -8.68
C ALA A 196 12.95 -59.17 -7.91
N LYS A 197 12.59 -57.94 -8.26
CA LYS A 197 13.03 -56.76 -7.49
C LYS A 197 12.33 -56.75 -6.14
N PRO A 198 12.99 -56.35 -5.05
CA PRO A 198 12.35 -56.27 -3.73
C PRO A 198 11.03 -55.44 -3.73
N GLU A 199 10.94 -54.41 -4.55
CA GLU A 199 9.78 -53.56 -4.73
C GLU A 199 8.52 -54.29 -5.27
N ASP A 200 8.71 -55.43 -5.97
CA ASP A 200 7.65 -56.25 -6.56
C ASP A 200 7.20 -57.40 -5.63
N ILE A 201 7.80 -57.53 -4.45
CA ILE A 201 7.56 -58.62 -3.50
C ILE A 201 6.81 -58.10 -2.28
N PHE A 202 5.73 -58.77 -1.92
CA PHE A 202 4.95 -58.47 -0.73
C PHE A 202 4.88 -59.70 0.19
N LEU A 203 5.16 -59.54 1.46
CA LEU A 203 4.99 -60.57 2.48
C LEU A 203 3.49 -60.74 2.78
N VAL A 204 3.00 -61.99 2.79
CA VAL A 204 1.60 -62.27 3.17
C VAL A 204 1.52 -62.40 4.67
N ILE A 205 0.90 -61.43 5.32
CA ILE A 205 0.73 -61.39 6.78
C ILE A 205 -0.48 -62.23 7.21
N ASP A 206 -1.63 -61.96 6.62
CA ASP A 206 -2.86 -62.69 6.95
C ASP A 206 -3.84 -62.77 5.76
N ARG A 207 -4.76 -63.72 5.83
CA ARG A 207 -5.88 -63.92 4.88
C ARG A 207 -7.16 -63.98 5.68
N ALA A 208 -8.03 -63.01 5.47
CA ALA A 208 -9.25 -62.85 6.21
C ALA A 208 -10.46 -62.62 5.27
N SER A 209 -11.63 -62.53 5.85
CA SER A 209 -12.83 -62.09 5.18
C SER A 209 -13.51 -60.98 5.98
N VAL A 210 -14.22 -60.11 5.29
CA VAL A 210 -14.97 -59.00 5.92
C VAL A 210 -15.99 -59.58 6.86
N SER A 211 -15.92 -59.20 8.15
CA SER A 211 -16.80 -59.68 9.25
C SER A 211 -17.06 -58.55 10.22
N ASP A 212 -18.17 -58.58 10.92
CA ASP A 212 -18.53 -57.64 12.03
C ASP A 212 -18.32 -58.29 13.40
N GLU A 213 -17.82 -59.54 13.47
CA GLU A 213 -17.52 -60.21 14.72
C GLU A 213 -16.33 -59.57 15.43
N LYS A 214 -16.41 -59.38 16.73
CA LYS A 214 -15.39 -58.71 17.51
C LYS A 214 -14.02 -59.39 17.43
N ASP A 215 -14.00 -60.69 17.43
CA ASP A 215 -12.75 -61.48 17.36
C ASP A 215 -12.06 -61.35 16.00
N ASP A 216 -12.82 -61.28 14.90
CA ASP A 216 -12.31 -61.07 13.56
C ASP A 216 -11.76 -59.63 13.38
N ILE A 217 -12.47 -58.65 14.00
CA ILE A 217 -12.01 -57.25 13.99
C ILE A 217 -10.68 -57.11 14.76
N SER A 218 -10.61 -57.71 15.97
CA SER A 218 -9.34 -57.67 16.76
C SER A 218 -8.21 -58.35 15.99
N ARG A 219 -8.44 -59.52 15.36
CA ARG A 219 -7.45 -60.17 14.52
C ARG A 219 -7.01 -59.31 13.33
N LEU A 220 -7.94 -58.60 12.67
CA LEU A 220 -7.64 -57.68 11.59
C LEU A 220 -6.72 -56.55 12.04
N ILE A 221 -6.99 -55.96 13.20
CA ILE A 221 -6.19 -54.87 13.78
C ILE A 221 -4.76 -55.40 14.07
N ASP A 222 -4.63 -56.53 14.75
CA ASP A 222 -3.33 -57.15 15.08
C ASP A 222 -2.53 -57.50 13.80
N SER A 223 -3.21 -58.02 12.77
CA SER A 223 -2.60 -58.33 11.50
C SER A 223 -2.19 -57.09 10.72
N ALA A 224 -2.97 -56.00 10.81
CA ALA A 224 -2.61 -54.71 10.22
C ALA A 224 -1.41 -54.06 10.94
N GLU A 225 -1.34 -54.11 12.28
CA GLU A 225 -0.17 -53.68 13.04
C GLU A 225 1.09 -54.47 12.65
N THR A 226 0.97 -55.78 12.55
CA THR A 226 2.07 -56.62 12.07
C THR A 226 2.50 -56.26 10.66
N ALA A 227 1.53 -55.97 9.76
CA ALA A 227 1.86 -55.57 8.39
C ALA A 227 2.58 -54.23 8.33
N PHE A 228 2.17 -53.26 9.15
CA PHE A 228 2.88 -51.95 9.26
C PHE A 228 4.29 -52.14 9.85
N TYR A 229 4.46 -53.03 10.81
CA TYR A 229 5.77 -53.30 11.41
C TYR A 229 6.74 -53.94 10.42
N GLU A 230 6.32 -55.03 9.73
CA GLU A 230 7.15 -55.76 8.77
C GLU A 230 7.39 -54.99 7.46
N GLY A 231 6.41 -54.15 7.06
CA GLY A 231 6.47 -53.31 5.87
C GLY A 231 7.12 -51.93 6.07
N ASP A 232 7.83 -51.70 7.21
CA ASP A 232 8.48 -50.45 7.54
C ASP A 232 7.50 -49.26 7.47
N GLY A 233 6.31 -49.47 8.02
CA GLY A 233 5.24 -48.47 8.07
C GLY A 233 4.24 -48.57 6.91
N ALA A 234 4.42 -49.46 5.96
CA ALA A 234 3.50 -49.62 4.84
C ALA A 234 2.72 -50.96 4.93
N CYS A 235 1.45 -50.92 4.56
CA CYS A 235 0.52 -52.06 4.52
C CYS A 235 -0.31 -51.98 3.23
N ARG A 236 -0.60 -53.14 2.61
CA ARG A 236 -1.49 -53.24 1.45
C ARG A 236 -2.60 -54.27 1.71
N LEU A 237 -3.84 -53.87 1.46
CA LEU A 237 -4.98 -54.77 1.39
C LEU A 237 -5.22 -55.16 -0.06
N LEU A 238 -5.34 -56.46 -0.35
CA LEU A 238 -5.67 -56.99 -1.66
C LEU A 238 -7.01 -57.76 -1.56
N PHE A 239 -8.07 -57.32 -2.22
CA PHE A 239 -9.39 -57.94 -2.23
C PHE A 239 -9.49 -58.96 -3.36
N LEU A 240 -9.99 -60.17 -3.03
CA LEU A 240 -10.14 -61.23 -3.97
C LEU A 240 -11.63 -61.57 -4.22
N PRO A 241 -12.03 -61.90 -5.45
CA PRO A 241 -11.21 -62.13 -6.66
C PRO A 241 -11.02 -60.90 -7.51
N SER A 242 -11.45 -59.70 -7.07
CA SER A 242 -11.44 -58.47 -7.85
C SER A 242 -10.04 -57.91 -8.12
N ASN A 243 -9.02 -58.38 -7.39
CA ASN A 243 -7.64 -57.89 -7.41
C ASN A 243 -7.54 -56.35 -7.19
N ILE A 244 -8.49 -55.78 -6.46
CA ILE A 244 -8.41 -54.35 -6.07
C ILE A 244 -7.51 -54.23 -4.86
N SER A 245 -6.49 -53.40 -4.92
CA SER A 245 -5.59 -53.12 -3.81
C SER A 245 -5.72 -51.69 -3.27
N TYR A 246 -5.54 -51.58 -1.95
CA TYR A 246 -5.47 -50.30 -1.23
C TYR A 246 -4.17 -50.26 -0.43
N ASP A 247 -3.43 -49.16 -0.58
CA ASP A 247 -2.16 -48.95 0.11
C ASP A 247 -2.36 -48.04 1.31
N PHE A 248 -1.74 -48.40 2.43
CA PHE A 248 -1.75 -47.66 3.68
C PHE A 248 -0.32 -47.43 4.13
N SER A 249 -0.05 -46.25 4.69
CA SER A 249 1.25 -45.92 5.28
C SER A 249 1.08 -45.21 6.59
N THR A 250 1.85 -45.59 7.61
CA THR A 250 1.96 -44.85 8.89
C THR A 250 2.91 -43.66 8.75
N ARG A 251 3.62 -43.57 7.62
CA ARG A 251 4.45 -42.42 7.28
C ARG A 251 3.61 -41.38 6.55
N PHE A 252 4.01 -40.10 6.73
CA PHE A 252 3.33 -39.01 6.02
C PHE A 252 3.88 -38.89 4.60
N GLU A 253 3.48 -39.80 3.74
CA GLU A 253 4.00 -39.96 2.37
C GLU A 253 2.91 -40.39 1.39
N ALA A 254 3.05 -40.00 0.14
CA ALA A 254 2.23 -40.40 -0.99
C ALA A 254 3.04 -40.28 -2.30
N ASP A 255 2.74 -41.14 -3.27
CA ASP A 255 3.38 -41.14 -4.61
C ASP A 255 4.93 -41.13 -4.57
N GLY A 256 5.53 -41.74 -3.55
CA GLY A 256 6.98 -41.80 -3.35
C GLY A 256 7.62 -40.51 -2.84
N ILE A 257 6.79 -39.52 -2.40
CA ILE A 257 7.24 -38.27 -1.80
C ILE A 257 6.91 -38.30 -0.31
N THR A 258 7.90 -38.03 0.52
CA THR A 258 7.71 -37.78 1.96
C THR A 258 7.37 -36.32 2.19
N PHE A 259 6.27 -36.04 2.89
CA PHE A 259 5.78 -34.70 3.18
C PHE A 259 6.10 -34.31 4.62
N GLU A 260 6.22 -33.00 4.85
CA GLU A 260 6.29 -32.45 6.21
C GLU A 260 4.85 -32.26 6.75
N GLU A 261 4.64 -32.58 8.03
CA GLU A 261 3.36 -32.28 8.68
C GLU A 261 3.14 -30.75 8.74
N PRO A 262 1.91 -30.29 8.53
CA PRO A 262 1.61 -28.86 8.60
C PRO A 262 1.91 -28.27 9.99
N THR A 263 2.82 -27.32 10.05
CA THR A 263 3.15 -26.54 11.24
C THR A 263 2.92 -25.06 10.95
N ASP A 264 2.73 -24.25 11.98
CA ASP A 264 2.57 -22.80 11.84
C ASP A 264 3.79 -22.13 11.18
N ASN A 265 5.00 -22.67 11.42
CA ASN A 265 6.25 -22.20 10.82
C ASN A 265 6.36 -22.50 9.33
N MET A 266 5.74 -23.57 8.83
CA MET A 266 5.67 -23.87 7.39
C MET A 266 5.02 -22.73 6.58
N PHE A 267 4.08 -22.01 7.18
CA PHE A 267 3.36 -20.89 6.56
C PHE A 267 3.94 -19.52 6.93
N ALA A 268 5.09 -19.46 7.63
CA ALA A 268 5.72 -18.22 8.03
C ALA A 268 6.80 -17.79 7.03
N PHE A 269 6.47 -16.86 6.13
CA PHE A 269 7.46 -16.32 5.18
C PHE A 269 8.57 -15.46 5.83
N ASN A 270 8.44 -15.12 7.12
CA ASN A 270 9.48 -14.47 7.92
C ASN A 270 10.41 -15.47 8.62
N SER A 271 10.10 -16.77 8.58
CA SER A 271 10.91 -17.85 9.15
C SER A 271 11.65 -18.60 8.03
N PRO A 272 12.91 -18.99 8.22
CA PRO A 272 13.64 -19.83 7.27
C PRO A 272 12.94 -21.17 6.97
N LEU A 273 12.12 -21.68 7.89
CA LEU A 273 11.38 -22.92 7.74
C LEU A 273 10.27 -22.82 6.70
N GLY A 274 9.59 -21.66 6.59
CA GLY A 274 8.48 -21.46 5.64
C GLY A 274 8.83 -20.59 4.45
N ALA A 275 9.88 -19.75 4.54
CA ALA A 275 10.27 -18.83 3.48
C ALA A 275 10.80 -19.57 2.23
N CYS A 276 10.44 -19.07 1.06
CA CYS A 276 11.06 -19.50 -0.19
C CYS A 276 12.58 -19.29 -0.14
N PRO A 277 13.41 -20.32 -0.39
CA PRO A 277 14.86 -20.21 -0.25
C PRO A 277 15.49 -19.24 -1.25
N THR A 278 14.89 -19.02 -2.42
CA THR A 278 15.42 -18.14 -3.48
C THR A 278 15.20 -16.66 -3.17
N CYS A 279 14.05 -16.28 -2.63
CA CYS A 279 13.75 -14.88 -2.31
C CYS A 279 13.72 -14.59 -0.81
N GLU A 280 13.98 -15.57 0.05
CA GLU A 280 14.01 -15.43 1.51
C GLU A 280 12.74 -14.76 2.08
N GLY A 281 11.58 -15.05 1.49
CA GLY A 281 10.29 -14.48 1.91
C GLY A 281 9.98 -13.08 1.36
N PHE A 282 10.80 -12.51 0.47
CA PHE A 282 10.52 -11.22 -0.16
C PHE A 282 9.50 -11.32 -1.31
N GLY A 283 9.33 -12.48 -1.92
CA GLY A 283 8.48 -12.70 -3.09
C GLY A 283 9.06 -12.13 -4.40
N SER A 284 10.20 -11.46 -4.33
CA SER A 284 10.86 -10.83 -5.47
C SER A 284 12.37 -10.95 -5.37
N VAL A 285 13.04 -10.95 -6.51
CA VAL A 285 14.51 -11.01 -6.64
C VAL A 285 14.98 -9.89 -7.57
N ILE A 286 16.27 -9.58 -7.53
CA ILE A 286 16.88 -8.68 -8.52
C ILE A 286 17.20 -9.50 -9.76
N GLY A 287 16.38 -9.33 -10.78
CA GLY A 287 16.47 -10.04 -12.05
C GLY A 287 16.40 -9.13 -13.27
N ILE A 288 16.23 -9.70 -14.45
CA ILE A 288 15.93 -8.95 -15.67
C ILE A 288 14.43 -8.59 -15.63
N ASP A 289 14.13 -7.30 -15.63
CA ASP A 289 12.76 -6.82 -15.53
C ASP A 289 12.09 -6.76 -16.91
N GLU A 290 11.03 -7.55 -17.08
CA GLU A 290 10.25 -7.60 -18.32
C GLU A 290 9.78 -6.21 -18.75
N LYS A 291 9.34 -5.37 -17.81
CA LYS A 291 8.88 -4.00 -18.10
C LYS A 291 9.99 -3.08 -18.60
N LEU A 292 11.24 -3.36 -18.27
CA LEU A 292 12.39 -2.63 -18.80
C LEU A 292 12.81 -3.16 -20.17
N VAL A 293 12.65 -4.46 -20.42
CA VAL A 293 12.95 -5.10 -21.70
C VAL A 293 11.88 -4.79 -22.75
N ILE A 294 10.61 -4.86 -22.35
CA ILE A 294 9.43 -4.62 -23.21
C ILE A 294 8.59 -3.52 -22.55
N PRO A 295 9.03 -2.27 -22.63
CA PRO A 295 8.39 -1.16 -21.91
C PRO A 295 7.06 -0.69 -22.53
N ASN A 296 6.77 -1.05 -23.79
CA ASN A 296 5.51 -0.78 -24.45
C ASN A 296 4.98 -2.07 -25.06
N THR A 297 4.02 -2.66 -24.38
CA THR A 297 3.40 -3.94 -24.78
C THR A 297 2.46 -3.80 -25.98
N SER A 298 2.07 -2.56 -26.37
CA SER A 298 1.27 -2.27 -27.58
C SER A 298 2.08 -2.37 -28.86
N MET A 299 3.41 -2.36 -28.77
CA MET A 299 4.28 -2.54 -29.94
C MET A 299 4.41 -4.02 -30.28
N SER A 300 4.49 -4.30 -31.57
CA SER A 300 4.80 -5.63 -32.08
C SER A 300 6.31 -5.91 -32.02
N LEU A 301 6.67 -7.17 -32.22
CA LEU A 301 8.09 -7.54 -32.34
C LEU A 301 8.76 -6.83 -33.53
N TYR A 302 8.04 -6.68 -34.64
CA TYR A 302 8.49 -5.98 -35.84
C TYR A 302 8.76 -4.49 -35.58
N ASP A 303 7.90 -3.82 -34.78
CA ASP A 303 8.06 -2.42 -34.37
C ASP A 303 9.15 -2.24 -33.31
N GLY A 304 9.81 -3.31 -32.88
CA GLY A 304 10.91 -3.29 -31.91
C GLY A 304 10.44 -3.16 -30.46
N CYS A 305 9.41 -3.90 -30.03
CA CYS A 305 8.97 -3.94 -28.65
C CYS A 305 10.11 -4.38 -27.68
N VAL A 306 11.06 -5.23 -28.15
CA VAL A 306 12.22 -5.68 -27.35
C VAL A 306 13.35 -4.64 -27.42
N VAL A 307 13.41 -3.76 -26.43
CA VAL A 307 14.33 -2.61 -26.42
C VAL A 307 15.81 -3.03 -26.39
N CYS A 308 16.14 -4.13 -25.74
CA CYS A 308 17.53 -4.61 -25.66
C CYS A 308 18.07 -5.10 -27.02
N TRP A 309 17.21 -5.38 -27.99
CA TRP A 309 17.56 -5.75 -29.36
C TRP A 309 17.60 -4.58 -30.35
N ARG A 310 17.42 -3.34 -29.88
CA ARG A 310 17.50 -2.15 -30.75
C ARG A 310 18.95 -1.75 -31.06
N GLY A 311 19.14 -1.09 -32.22
CA GLY A 311 20.43 -0.62 -32.72
C GLY A 311 21.14 -1.60 -33.63
N GLU A 312 22.16 -1.14 -34.37
CA GLU A 312 22.81 -1.92 -35.45
C GLU A 312 23.37 -3.26 -34.96
N LYS A 313 24.14 -3.27 -33.86
CA LYS A 313 24.79 -4.47 -33.35
C LYS A 313 23.82 -5.46 -32.69
N MET A 314 22.85 -4.95 -31.92
CA MET A 314 21.91 -5.81 -31.18
C MET A 314 20.69 -6.18 -32.02
N GLY A 315 20.37 -5.40 -33.06
CA GLY A 315 19.30 -5.72 -34.01
C GLY A 315 19.51 -7.02 -34.81
N MET A 316 20.70 -7.58 -34.78
CA MET A 316 20.97 -8.91 -35.34
C MET A 316 20.18 -10.01 -34.59
N TRP A 317 19.96 -9.86 -33.27
CA TRP A 317 19.16 -10.78 -32.49
C TRP A 317 17.71 -10.81 -32.93
N LEU A 318 17.14 -9.64 -33.20
CA LEU A 318 15.77 -9.52 -33.73
C LEU A 318 15.63 -10.18 -35.10
N LYS A 319 16.55 -9.86 -36.03
CA LYS A 319 16.55 -10.43 -37.37
C LYS A 319 16.66 -11.96 -37.34
N GLU A 320 17.56 -12.46 -36.51
CA GLU A 320 17.79 -13.91 -36.40
C GLU A 320 16.61 -14.61 -35.74
N PHE A 321 16.00 -13.99 -34.70
CA PHE A 321 14.77 -14.54 -34.11
C PHE A 321 13.64 -14.62 -35.13
N ILE A 322 13.37 -13.56 -35.89
CA ILE A 322 12.33 -13.53 -36.90
C ILE A 322 12.54 -14.63 -37.92
N ARG A 323 13.78 -14.79 -38.44
CA ARG A 323 14.13 -15.84 -39.37
C ARG A 323 13.88 -17.25 -38.85
N ARG A 324 14.19 -17.51 -37.57
CA ARG A 324 14.00 -18.82 -36.91
C ARG A 324 12.57 -19.08 -36.51
N ALA A 325 11.78 -18.03 -36.27
CA ALA A 325 10.40 -18.14 -35.86
C ALA A 325 9.41 -18.34 -37.03
N GLU A 326 9.85 -18.09 -38.28
CA GLU A 326 9.05 -18.29 -39.49
C GLU A 326 8.41 -19.67 -39.60
N PRO A 327 9.11 -20.82 -39.40
CA PRO A 327 8.50 -22.14 -39.48
C PRO A 327 7.42 -22.42 -38.42
N TYR A 328 7.35 -21.60 -37.39
CA TYR A 328 6.38 -21.70 -36.27
C TYR A 328 5.21 -20.75 -36.43
N ASN A 329 5.15 -19.98 -37.53
CA ASN A 329 4.14 -18.94 -37.79
C ASN A 329 4.03 -17.94 -36.63
N PHE A 330 5.16 -17.51 -36.06
CA PHE A 330 5.18 -16.53 -34.98
C PHE A 330 4.64 -15.18 -35.46
N PRO A 331 3.62 -14.59 -34.77
CA PRO A 331 2.93 -13.39 -35.27
C PRO A 331 3.76 -12.10 -34.96
N ILE A 332 4.75 -11.81 -35.80
CA ILE A 332 5.71 -10.71 -35.62
C ILE A 332 5.08 -9.30 -35.62
N PHE A 333 3.91 -9.13 -36.25
CA PHE A 333 3.18 -7.86 -36.33
C PHE A 333 2.13 -7.69 -35.24
N LYS A 334 1.90 -8.73 -34.42
CA LYS A 334 0.91 -8.69 -33.37
C LYS A 334 1.47 -7.97 -32.14
N PRO A 335 0.73 -7.07 -31.48
CA PRO A 335 1.15 -6.43 -30.25
C PRO A 335 1.54 -7.46 -29.16
N TYR A 336 2.57 -7.15 -28.38
CA TYR A 336 3.09 -8.08 -27.37
C TYR A 336 2.01 -8.52 -26.35
N TYR A 337 1.12 -7.61 -25.93
CA TYR A 337 0.05 -7.95 -24.98
C TYR A 337 -0.95 -8.97 -25.54
N GLU A 338 -1.11 -9.07 -26.85
CA GLU A 338 -2.01 -10.04 -27.51
C GLU A 338 -1.36 -11.39 -27.79
N LEU A 339 -0.04 -11.51 -27.62
CA LEU A 339 0.66 -12.78 -27.76
C LEU A 339 0.15 -13.78 -26.72
N THR A 340 -0.04 -15.02 -27.14
CA THR A 340 -0.34 -16.14 -26.24
C THR A 340 0.84 -16.42 -25.31
N GLN A 341 0.60 -17.05 -24.16
CA GLN A 341 1.66 -17.38 -23.21
C GLN A 341 2.76 -18.21 -23.88
N LYS A 342 2.39 -19.16 -24.74
CA LYS A 342 3.31 -19.98 -25.52
C LYS A 342 4.21 -19.15 -26.46
N GLU A 343 3.66 -18.14 -27.11
CA GLU A 343 4.42 -17.22 -28.00
C GLU A 343 5.36 -16.34 -27.17
N LYS A 344 4.92 -15.85 -26.00
CA LYS A 344 5.78 -15.14 -25.06
C LYS A 344 6.91 -16.02 -24.54
N ASP A 345 6.61 -17.27 -24.16
CA ASP A 345 7.63 -18.24 -23.72
C ASP A 345 8.69 -18.50 -24.81
N TRP A 346 8.29 -18.57 -26.07
CA TRP A 346 9.23 -18.71 -27.17
C TRP A 346 10.16 -17.50 -27.32
N LEU A 347 9.63 -16.30 -27.16
CA LEU A 347 10.42 -15.07 -27.23
C LEU A 347 11.40 -14.96 -26.05
N TRP A 348 10.96 -15.33 -24.86
CA TRP A 348 11.77 -15.27 -23.64
C TRP A 348 12.76 -16.42 -23.51
N HIS A 349 12.33 -17.67 -23.69
CA HIS A 349 13.10 -18.87 -23.36
C HIS A 349 13.62 -19.64 -24.60
N GLY A 350 13.23 -19.21 -25.80
CA GLY A 350 13.67 -19.79 -27.06
C GLY A 350 12.67 -20.70 -27.73
N LEU A 351 12.83 -20.85 -29.03
CA LEU A 351 12.00 -21.69 -29.90
C LEU A 351 12.22 -23.19 -29.62
N PRO A 352 11.28 -24.08 -29.94
CA PRO A 352 11.44 -25.52 -29.77
C PRO A 352 12.66 -26.09 -30.48
N SER A 353 13.04 -25.51 -31.63
CA SER A 353 14.25 -25.88 -32.38
C SER A 353 15.55 -25.53 -31.64
N ASP A 354 15.53 -24.50 -30.80
CA ASP A 354 16.71 -24.05 -30.08
C ASP A 354 17.08 -24.98 -28.93
N LYS A 355 16.13 -25.78 -28.40
CA LYS A 355 16.40 -26.77 -27.35
C LYS A 355 17.41 -27.85 -27.78
N LYS A 356 17.52 -28.11 -29.08
CA LYS A 356 18.46 -29.10 -29.67
C LYS A 356 19.79 -28.47 -30.10
N ARG A 357 19.96 -27.14 -29.99
CA ARG A 357 21.17 -26.41 -30.41
C ARG A 357 22.13 -26.21 -29.25
N ASP A 358 23.39 -25.95 -29.61
CA ASP A 358 24.37 -25.45 -28.64
C ASP A 358 23.80 -24.20 -27.94
N PRO A 359 23.95 -24.08 -26.61
CA PRO A 359 23.53 -22.89 -25.87
C PRO A 359 23.97 -21.56 -26.48
N HIS A 360 25.17 -21.48 -27.06
CA HIS A 360 25.68 -20.25 -27.69
C HIS A 360 25.00 -19.89 -29.02
N ASP A 361 24.33 -20.84 -29.64
CA ASP A 361 23.63 -20.66 -30.92
C ASP A 361 22.12 -20.40 -30.73
N ARG A 362 21.62 -20.34 -29.50
CA ARG A 362 20.22 -20.05 -29.21
C ARG A 362 19.89 -18.57 -29.35
N VAL A 363 18.65 -18.27 -29.72
CA VAL A 363 18.20 -16.89 -29.88
C VAL A 363 16.92 -16.68 -29.09
N SER A 364 17.05 -16.01 -27.95
CA SER A 364 15.95 -15.60 -27.07
C SER A 364 16.37 -14.42 -26.21
N ILE A 365 15.44 -13.84 -25.48
CA ILE A 365 15.75 -12.76 -24.53
C ILE A 365 16.69 -13.28 -23.42
N ASP A 366 16.45 -14.47 -22.88
CA ASP A 366 17.29 -15.07 -21.84
C ASP A 366 18.71 -15.32 -22.32
N GLU A 367 18.87 -15.85 -23.55
CA GLU A 367 20.16 -16.10 -24.13
C GLU A 367 20.93 -14.81 -24.45
N PHE A 368 20.23 -13.77 -24.85
CA PHE A 368 20.80 -12.43 -24.98
C PHE A 368 21.37 -11.94 -23.64
N PHE A 369 20.61 -12.02 -22.55
CA PHE A 369 21.11 -11.61 -21.24
C PHE A 369 22.17 -12.56 -20.67
N ARG A 370 22.17 -13.83 -21.05
CA ARG A 370 23.28 -14.75 -20.74
C ARG A 370 24.56 -14.26 -21.39
N MET A 371 24.54 -13.96 -22.69
CA MET A 371 25.69 -13.39 -23.42
C MET A 371 26.17 -12.07 -22.79
N VAL A 372 25.23 -11.20 -22.37
CA VAL A 372 25.56 -9.94 -21.67
C VAL A 372 26.24 -10.20 -20.33
N LYS A 373 25.76 -11.21 -19.55
CA LYS A 373 26.36 -11.63 -18.29
C LYS A 373 27.78 -12.19 -18.46
N GLU A 374 28.02 -13.04 -19.46
CA GLU A 374 29.34 -13.61 -19.77
C GLU A 374 30.34 -12.54 -20.15
N ASN A 375 29.90 -11.45 -20.77
CA ASN A 375 30.73 -10.33 -21.20
C ASN A 375 30.81 -9.15 -20.20
N GLN A 376 30.41 -9.31 -18.93
CA GLN A 376 30.41 -8.26 -17.90
C GLN A 376 31.78 -7.62 -17.63
N TYR A 377 32.87 -8.26 -18.01
CA TYR A 377 34.21 -7.66 -17.89
C TYR A 377 34.36 -6.40 -18.74
N LYS A 378 33.53 -6.21 -19.77
CA LYS A 378 33.48 -4.96 -20.58
C LYS A 378 32.46 -4.00 -19.98
N ILE A 379 32.84 -2.75 -19.78
CA ILE A 379 32.02 -1.69 -19.16
C ILE A 379 30.65 -1.56 -19.83
N GLN A 380 30.61 -1.61 -21.17
CA GLN A 380 29.37 -1.46 -21.95
C GLN A 380 28.30 -2.50 -21.60
N TYR A 381 28.67 -3.77 -21.41
CA TYR A 381 27.75 -4.84 -21.05
C TYR A 381 27.31 -4.75 -19.59
N ARG A 382 28.18 -4.26 -18.70
CA ARG A 382 27.84 -3.99 -17.31
C ARG A 382 26.79 -2.90 -17.18
N VAL A 383 26.97 -1.80 -17.92
CA VAL A 383 25.98 -0.70 -18.00
C VAL A 383 24.68 -1.19 -18.63
N MET A 384 24.76 -1.99 -19.70
CA MET A 384 23.59 -2.58 -20.33
C MET A 384 22.80 -3.47 -19.35
N LEU A 385 23.49 -4.35 -18.63
CA LEU A 385 22.85 -5.23 -17.65
C LEU A 385 22.18 -4.45 -16.52
N SER A 386 22.84 -3.40 -16.00
CA SER A 386 22.26 -2.56 -14.93
C SER A 386 21.01 -1.78 -15.40
N ARG A 387 20.91 -1.46 -16.69
CA ARG A 387 19.74 -0.77 -17.28
C ARG A 387 18.48 -1.65 -17.28
N PHE A 388 18.65 -2.97 -17.42
CA PHE A 388 17.53 -3.93 -17.51
C PHE A 388 17.33 -4.73 -16.24
N ARG A 389 18.14 -4.51 -15.20
CA ARG A 389 17.92 -5.10 -13.86
C ARG A 389 16.89 -4.31 -13.09
N GLY A 390 15.95 -5.03 -12.55
CA GLY A 390 14.88 -4.51 -11.70
C GLY A 390 14.47 -5.52 -10.65
N LYS A 391 13.47 -5.14 -9.88
CA LYS A 391 12.84 -6.03 -8.90
C LYS A 391 11.80 -6.86 -9.63
N THR A 392 12.09 -8.15 -9.82
CA THR A 392 11.23 -9.09 -10.54
C THR A 392 10.56 -10.06 -9.57
N ILE A 393 9.45 -10.65 -10.00
CA ILE A 393 8.78 -11.71 -9.24
C ILE A 393 9.75 -12.89 -9.12
N CYS A 394 9.82 -13.49 -7.93
CA CYS A 394 10.67 -14.67 -7.72
C CYS A 394 10.26 -15.82 -8.64
N PRO A 395 11.18 -16.41 -9.40
CA PRO A 395 10.87 -17.49 -10.35
C PRO A 395 10.38 -18.77 -9.67
N ASP A 396 10.76 -19.03 -8.42
CA ASP A 396 10.41 -20.27 -7.73
C ASP A 396 9.07 -20.19 -7.01
N CYS A 397 8.84 -19.12 -6.24
CA CYS A 397 7.60 -18.97 -5.50
C CYS A 397 6.54 -18.12 -6.21
N HIS A 398 6.85 -17.54 -7.37
CA HIS A 398 5.93 -16.69 -8.15
C HIS A 398 5.24 -15.59 -7.32
N GLY A 399 5.97 -15.02 -6.35
CA GLY A 399 5.47 -13.96 -5.47
C GLY A 399 4.76 -14.43 -4.20
N THR A 400 4.54 -15.72 -4.01
CA THR A 400 3.85 -16.28 -2.82
C THR A 400 4.70 -16.23 -1.55
N ARG A 401 6.02 -16.05 -1.66
CA ARG A 401 7.00 -15.93 -0.56
C ARG A 401 7.26 -17.20 0.23
N LEU A 402 6.43 -18.21 0.09
CA LEU A 402 6.51 -19.49 0.81
C LEU A 402 7.22 -20.55 -0.02
N LYS A 403 7.69 -21.60 0.66
CA LYS A 403 8.14 -22.83 0.03
C LYS A 403 6.98 -23.49 -0.73
N LYS A 404 7.30 -24.33 -1.72
CA LYS A 404 6.30 -25.05 -2.53
C LYS A 404 5.44 -25.98 -1.69
N GLU A 405 6.02 -26.59 -0.67
CA GLU A 405 5.37 -27.53 0.24
C GLU A 405 4.17 -26.92 0.97
N ALA A 406 4.24 -25.63 1.31
CA ALA A 406 3.13 -24.92 1.91
C ALA A 406 1.86 -24.87 1.02
N ASN A 407 2.02 -24.95 -0.31
CA ASN A 407 0.90 -24.95 -1.25
C ASN A 407 0.22 -26.31 -1.39
N TYR A 408 0.83 -27.36 -0.89
CA TYR A 408 0.22 -28.70 -0.87
C TYR A 408 -0.84 -28.82 0.23
N VAL A 409 -0.77 -27.94 1.23
CA VAL A 409 -1.75 -27.90 2.32
C VAL A 409 -2.93 -27.04 1.90
N LYS A 410 -4.14 -27.59 2.00
CA LYS A 410 -5.38 -26.92 1.57
C LYS A 410 -6.46 -26.99 2.63
N ILE A 411 -7.31 -25.98 2.65
CA ILE A 411 -8.58 -25.92 3.39
C ILE A 411 -9.67 -25.59 2.36
N GLY A 412 -10.74 -26.37 2.32
CA GLY A 412 -11.81 -26.14 1.33
C GLY A 412 -11.29 -26.11 -0.12
N GLY A 413 -10.26 -26.91 -0.43
CA GLY A 413 -9.64 -27.01 -1.74
C GLY A 413 -8.65 -25.89 -2.12
N LYS A 414 -8.40 -24.92 -1.22
CA LYS A 414 -7.51 -23.78 -1.48
C LYS A 414 -6.31 -23.75 -0.54
N SER A 415 -5.14 -23.38 -1.09
CA SER A 415 -3.92 -23.14 -0.34
C SER A 415 -3.95 -21.77 0.34
N ILE A 416 -3.07 -21.55 1.33
CA ILE A 416 -2.95 -20.24 2.00
C ILE A 416 -2.56 -19.13 1.00
N THR A 417 -1.74 -19.43 0.03
CA THR A 417 -1.27 -18.47 -0.98
C THR A 417 -2.40 -18.02 -1.90
N GLU A 418 -3.27 -18.97 -2.31
CA GLU A 418 -4.47 -18.63 -3.09
C GLU A 418 -5.44 -17.75 -2.30
N LEU A 419 -5.60 -18.01 -1.00
CA LEU A 419 -6.49 -17.20 -0.15
C LEU A 419 -5.97 -15.78 0.04
N VAL A 420 -4.68 -15.58 0.28
CA VAL A 420 -4.13 -14.23 0.52
C VAL A 420 -4.07 -13.38 -0.75
N ASP A 421 -4.13 -13.98 -1.92
CA ASP A 421 -4.19 -13.28 -3.22
C ASP A 421 -5.62 -12.93 -3.65
N MET A 422 -6.63 -13.46 -2.95
CA MET A 422 -8.01 -13.03 -3.15
C MET A 422 -8.22 -11.60 -2.66
N SER A 423 -9.14 -10.87 -3.30
CA SER A 423 -9.67 -9.64 -2.71
C SER A 423 -10.38 -9.95 -1.38
N ILE A 424 -10.29 -9.03 -0.41
CA ILE A 424 -10.92 -9.20 0.91
C ILE A 424 -12.41 -9.51 0.76
N THR A 425 -13.10 -8.90 -0.23
CA THR A 425 -14.50 -9.20 -0.54
C THR A 425 -14.71 -10.67 -0.90
N ASN A 426 -13.89 -11.20 -1.81
CA ASN A 426 -13.98 -12.59 -2.27
C ASN A 426 -13.55 -13.57 -1.16
N LEU A 427 -12.53 -13.19 -0.39
CA LEU A 427 -12.05 -13.99 0.75
C LEU A 427 -13.13 -14.12 1.84
N SER A 428 -13.80 -13.02 2.20
CA SER A 428 -14.91 -13.04 3.15
C SER A 428 -16.06 -13.92 2.67
N ALA A 429 -16.43 -13.79 1.38
CA ALA A 429 -17.49 -14.62 0.78
C ALA A 429 -17.09 -16.11 0.75
N TRP A 430 -15.81 -16.42 0.56
CA TRP A 430 -15.31 -17.79 0.60
C TRP A 430 -15.41 -18.38 2.01
N PHE A 431 -15.01 -17.64 3.07
CA PHE A 431 -15.16 -18.10 4.46
C PHE A 431 -16.62 -18.35 4.85
N GLN A 432 -17.56 -17.54 4.35
CA GLN A 432 -19.00 -17.74 4.60
C GLN A 432 -19.56 -19.01 3.96
N LYS A 433 -18.96 -19.48 2.86
CA LYS A 433 -19.35 -20.69 2.12
C LYS A 433 -18.52 -21.91 2.48
N LEU A 434 -17.55 -21.79 3.37
CA LEU A 434 -16.62 -22.86 3.72
C LEU A 434 -17.36 -23.97 4.48
N GLU A 435 -17.38 -25.16 3.89
CA GLU A 435 -17.90 -26.37 4.50
C GLU A 435 -16.76 -27.06 5.25
N LEU A 436 -16.97 -27.28 6.54
CA LEU A 436 -16.05 -27.96 7.44
C LEU A 436 -16.79 -29.07 8.17
N THR A 437 -16.08 -30.15 8.47
CA THR A 437 -16.57 -31.18 9.38
C THR A 437 -16.82 -30.61 10.79
N GLU A 438 -17.61 -31.28 11.60
CA GLU A 438 -17.91 -30.83 12.98
C GLU A 438 -16.63 -30.69 13.82
N HIS A 439 -15.71 -31.64 13.70
CA HIS A 439 -14.40 -31.61 14.33
C HIS A 439 -13.53 -30.43 13.88
N GLU A 440 -13.38 -30.21 12.57
CA GLU A 440 -12.61 -29.08 12.02
C GLU A 440 -13.20 -27.73 12.45
N ARG A 441 -14.54 -27.64 12.52
CA ARG A 441 -15.25 -26.44 12.96
C ARG A 441 -15.01 -26.15 14.45
N GLU A 442 -14.99 -27.18 15.30
CA GLU A 442 -14.72 -27.02 16.72
C GLU A 442 -13.27 -26.61 16.99
N VAL A 443 -12.30 -27.27 16.35
CA VAL A 443 -10.88 -26.95 16.45
C VAL A 443 -10.59 -25.53 15.92
N GLY A 444 -11.19 -25.16 14.81
CA GLY A 444 -10.99 -23.86 14.14
C GLY A 444 -11.84 -22.71 14.67
N LYS A 445 -12.83 -22.96 15.53
CA LYS A 445 -13.91 -22.01 15.91
C LYS A 445 -13.39 -20.61 16.28
N ARG A 446 -12.43 -20.51 17.18
CA ARG A 446 -11.87 -19.23 17.62
C ARG A 446 -11.12 -18.51 16.49
N LEU A 447 -10.32 -19.26 15.73
CA LEU A 447 -9.54 -18.69 14.62
C LEU A 447 -10.45 -18.18 13.50
N LEU A 448 -11.48 -18.95 13.14
CA LEU A 448 -12.49 -18.56 12.14
C LEU A 448 -13.26 -17.30 12.57
N SER A 449 -13.64 -17.20 13.86
CA SER A 449 -14.31 -16.01 14.40
C SER A 449 -13.43 -14.78 14.28
N GLU A 450 -12.14 -14.88 14.65
CA GLU A 450 -11.20 -13.76 14.57
C GLU A 450 -10.94 -13.33 13.12
N ILE A 451 -10.74 -14.28 12.21
CA ILE A 451 -10.53 -14.00 10.78
C ILE A 451 -11.77 -13.30 10.19
N THR A 452 -12.96 -13.85 10.41
CA THR A 452 -14.20 -13.28 9.87
C THR A 452 -14.50 -11.89 10.42
N HIS A 453 -14.27 -11.65 11.72
CA HIS A 453 -14.44 -10.34 12.34
C HIS A 453 -13.50 -9.29 11.72
N ARG A 454 -12.21 -9.62 11.60
CA ARG A 454 -11.22 -8.70 11.01
C ARG A 454 -11.48 -8.43 9.52
N LEU A 455 -11.90 -9.45 8.77
CA LEU A 455 -12.30 -9.28 7.36
C LEU A 455 -13.52 -8.36 7.25
N GLN A 456 -14.50 -8.50 8.16
CA GLN A 456 -15.69 -7.64 8.18
C GLN A 456 -15.29 -6.19 8.45
N PHE A 457 -14.44 -5.91 9.44
CA PHE A 457 -13.94 -4.55 9.68
C PHE A 457 -13.25 -3.93 8.45
N LEU A 458 -12.45 -4.71 7.72
CA LEU A 458 -11.83 -4.24 6.48
C LEU A 458 -12.86 -3.90 5.39
N LEU A 459 -13.96 -4.66 5.32
CA LEU A 459 -15.07 -4.37 4.41
C LEU A 459 -15.81 -3.10 4.82
N ASP A 460 -16.03 -2.92 6.12
CA ASP A 460 -16.77 -1.77 6.68
C ASP A 460 -16.02 -0.45 6.47
N VAL A 461 -14.67 -0.46 6.49
CA VAL A 461 -13.85 0.71 6.16
C VAL A 461 -13.58 0.87 4.65
N GLY A 462 -14.24 0.08 3.78
CA GLY A 462 -14.14 0.21 2.33
C GLY A 462 -12.87 -0.34 1.69
N LEU A 463 -12.14 -1.25 2.36
CA LEU A 463 -10.90 -1.87 1.86
C LEU A 463 -11.10 -3.23 1.18
N GLY A 464 -12.33 -3.56 0.80
CA GLY A 464 -12.69 -4.87 0.21
C GLY A 464 -11.95 -5.23 -1.07
N TYR A 465 -11.43 -4.26 -1.80
CA TYR A 465 -10.67 -4.45 -3.04
C TYR A 465 -9.20 -4.85 -2.82
N LEU A 466 -8.66 -4.69 -1.61
CA LEU A 466 -7.29 -5.07 -1.29
C LEU A 466 -7.15 -6.59 -1.20
N THR A 467 -5.91 -7.06 -1.37
CA THR A 467 -5.53 -8.45 -1.08
C THR A 467 -4.66 -8.49 0.18
N LEU A 468 -4.70 -9.61 0.92
CA LEU A 468 -3.86 -9.76 2.12
C LEU A 468 -2.36 -9.81 1.79
N ASN A 469 -2.01 -10.23 0.58
CA ASN A 469 -0.62 -10.30 0.09
C ASN A 469 -0.05 -8.94 -0.34
N ARG A 470 -0.88 -7.88 -0.46
CA ARG A 470 -0.40 -6.56 -0.87
C ARG A 470 0.60 -6.00 0.14
N LEU A 471 1.72 -5.47 -0.35
CA LEU A 471 2.78 -4.89 0.47
C LEU A 471 2.30 -3.62 1.18
N SER A 472 2.60 -3.50 2.48
CA SER A 472 2.22 -2.33 3.29
C SER A 472 2.83 -1.03 2.77
N ASN A 473 4.03 -1.06 2.21
CA ASN A 473 4.70 0.11 1.63
C ASN A 473 4.13 0.57 0.28
N SER A 474 3.21 -0.19 -0.32
CA SER A 474 2.51 0.17 -1.55
C SER A 474 1.13 0.81 -1.29
N LEU A 475 0.74 0.90 -0.04
CA LEU A 475 -0.53 1.49 0.38
C LEU A 475 -0.48 3.01 0.38
N SER A 476 -1.60 3.64 0.08
CA SER A 476 -1.77 5.08 0.31
C SER A 476 -1.84 5.39 1.81
N GLY A 477 -1.63 6.65 2.19
CA GLY A 477 -1.74 7.08 3.58
C GLY A 477 -3.10 6.75 4.20
N GLY A 478 -4.19 7.02 3.47
CA GLY A 478 -5.55 6.70 3.91
C GLY A 478 -5.82 5.19 4.00
N GLU A 479 -5.31 4.36 3.08
CA GLU A 479 -5.41 2.90 3.19
C GLU A 479 -4.70 2.38 4.44
N SER A 480 -3.47 2.86 4.70
CA SER A 480 -2.70 2.51 5.90
C SER A 480 -3.42 2.90 7.19
N GLN A 481 -3.98 4.09 7.24
CA GLN A 481 -4.73 4.59 8.39
C GLN A 481 -5.97 3.75 8.68
N ARG A 482 -6.74 3.39 7.65
CA ARG A 482 -7.93 2.53 7.79
C ARG A 482 -7.56 1.12 8.26
N ILE A 483 -6.44 0.56 7.79
CA ILE A 483 -5.93 -0.72 8.31
C ILE A 483 -5.63 -0.62 9.81
N ASN A 484 -5.00 0.48 10.26
CA ASN A 484 -4.72 0.70 11.67
C ASN A 484 -5.99 0.87 12.50
N LEU A 485 -6.98 1.54 11.96
CA LEU A 485 -8.30 1.66 12.59
C LEU A 485 -8.93 0.29 12.80
N THR A 486 -8.89 -0.60 11.81
CA THR A 486 -9.45 -1.96 11.94
C THR A 486 -8.70 -2.80 12.98
N THR A 487 -7.39 -2.66 13.07
CA THR A 487 -6.58 -3.34 14.09
C THR A 487 -6.94 -2.84 15.50
N SER A 488 -7.15 -1.54 15.65
CA SER A 488 -7.55 -0.93 16.92
C SER A 488 -8.96 -1.36 17.36
N LEU A 489 -9.91 -1.50 16.44
CA LEU A 489 -11.24 -2.05 16.70
C LEU A 489 -11.17 -3.52 17.16
N GLY A 490 -10.30 -4.31 16.56
CA GLY A 490 -10.09 -5.71 16.93
C GLY A 490 -9.51 -5.89 18.36
N SER A 491 -8.87 -4.85 18.92
CA SER A 491 -8.28 -4.90 20.28
C SER A 491 -9.29 -4.78 21.44
N SER A 492 -10.56 -4.46 21.15
CA SER A 492 -11.66 -4.35 22.13
C SER A 492 -11.36 -3.48 23.37
N LEU A 493 -10.51 -2.46 23.23
CA LEU A 493 -10.21 -1.52 24.31
C LEU A 493 -11.42 -0.60 24.57
N VAL A 494 -11.86 -0.54 25.82
CA VAL A 494 -13.00 0.25 26.28
C VAL A 494 -12.54 1.36 27.19
N GLY A 495 -13.23 2.52 27.16
CA GLY A 495 -12.92 3.65 28.03
C GLY A 495 -11.64 4.39 27.66
N SER A 496 -11.23 4.33 26.39
CA SER A 496 -10.05 5.00 25.85
C SER A 496 -10.43 6.24 25.02
N VAL A 497 -9.44 7.09 24.70
CA VAL A 497 -9.58 8.16 23.72
C VAL A 497 -8.88 7.76 22.44
N TYR A 498 -9.62 7.68 21.34
CA TYR A 498 -9.07 7.49 20.01
C TYR A 498 -8.96 8.84 19.31
N ILE A 499 -7.77 9.15 18.82
CA ILE A 499 -7.47 10.40 18.12
C ILE A 499 -7.06 10.06 16.70
N LEU A 500 -7.85 10.49 15.71
CA LEU A 500 -7.65 10.20 14.31
C LEU A 500 -7.34 11.49 13.53
N ASP A 501 -6.38 11.39 12.59
CA ASP A 501 -5.96 12.50 11.74
C ASP A 501 -6.55 12.33 10.33
N GLU A 502 -7.56 13.13 10.00
CA GLU A 502 -8.23 13.16 8.68
C GLU A 502 -8.57 11.76 8.12
N PRO A 503 -9.37 10.95 8.83
CA PRO A 503 -9.64 9.57 8.40
C PRO A 503 -10.47 9.46 7.11
N SER A 504 -11.09 10.54 6.62
CA SER A 504 -11.84 10.61 5.36
C SER A 504 -10.97 10.74 4.10
N ILE A 505 -9.65 10.93 4.24
CA ILE A 505 -8.75 11.19 3.12
C ILE A 505 -8.88 10.14 2.02
N GLY A 506 -9.04 10.63 0.77
CA GLY A 506 -9.13 9.79 -0.42
C GLY A 506 -10.36 8.89 -0.47
N LEU A 507 -11.37 9.17 0.37
CA LEU A 507 -12.65 8.47 0.34
C LEU A 507 -13.64 9.17 -0.59
N HIS A 508 -14.40 8.35 -1.29
CA HIS A 508 -15.63 8.78 -1.93
C HIS A 508 -16.73 8.90 -0.86
N SER A 509 -17.70 9.82 -1.01
CA SER A 509 -18.78 10.05 -0.02
C SER A 509 -19.50 8.77 0.41
N ARG A 510 -19.70 7.80 -0.49
CA ARG A 510 -20.23 6.47 -0.13
C ARG A 510 -19.39 5.75 0.93
N ASP A 511 -18.09 5.86 0.84
CA ASP A 511 -17.18 5.17 1.75
C ASP A 511 -17.00 5.98 3.05
N THR A 512 -17.19 7.32 3.02
CA THR A 512 -17.28 8.18 4.20
C THR A 512 -18.46 7.78 5.11
N ASP A 513 -19.64 7.50 4.53
CA ASP A 513 -20.79 6.98 5.29
C ASP A 513 -20.47 5.69 6.07
N ARG A 514 -19.69 4.79 5.46
CA ARG A 514 -19.25 3.55 6.12
C ARG A 514 -18.28 3.84 7.26
N LEU A 515 -17.32 4.73 7.03
CA LEU A 515 -16.36 5.16 8.05
C LEU A 515 -17.08 5.78 9.25
N ILE A 516 -18.09 6.63 9.03
CA ILE A 516 -18.90 7.23 10.10
C ILE A 516 -19.57 6.13 10.97
N LYS A 517 -20.09 5.07 10.37
CA LYS A 517 -20.67 3.93 11.13
C LYS A 517 -19.63 3.28 12.02
N VAL A 518 -18.43 3.01 11.48
CA VAL A 518 -17.31 2.41 12.23
C VAL A 518 -16.87 3.31 13.39
N LEU A 519 -16.77 4.62 13.19
CA LEU A 519 -16.45 5.58 14.26
C LEU A 519 -17.54 5.62 15.34
N ARG A 520 -18.81 5.50 14.94
CA ARG A 520 -19.94 5.40 15.87
C ARG A 520 -19.94 4.08 16.67
N GLU A 521 -19.61 2.96 16.04
CA GLU A 521 -19.43 1.68 16.74
C GLU A 521 -18.32 1.78 17.78
N LEU A 522 -17.18 2.37 17.41
CA LEU A 522 -16.06 2.61 18.33
C LEU A 522 -16.48 3.47 19.53
N GLN A 523 -17.31 4.49 19.31
CA GLN A 523 -17.91 5.31 20.36
C GLN A 523 -18.87 4.50 21.25
N GLN A 524 -19.74 3.69 20.65
CA GLN A 524 -20.75 2.88 21.37
C GLN A 524 -20.12 1.83 22.30
N LEU A 525 -18.89 1.40 22.02
CA LEU A 525 -18.09 0.57 22.93
C LEU A 525 -17.66 1.31 24.21
N GLY A 526 -18.04 2.58 24.39
CA GLY A 526 -17.72 3.41 25.55
C GLY A 526 -16.43 4.23 25.42
N ASN A 527 -15.93 4.41 24.22
CA ASN A 527 -14.74 5.20 23.94
C ASN A 527 -15.10 6.66 23.60
N THR A 528 -14.15 7.56 23.80
CA THR A 528 -14.20 8.92 23.25
C THR A 528 -13.49 8.92 21.91
N VAL A 529 -14.15 9.35 20.84
CA VAL A 529 -13.58 9.40 19.49
C VAL A 529 -13.36 10.86 19.12
N VAL A 530 -12.11 11.25 18.93
CA VAL A 530 -11.70 12.60 18.53
C VAL A 530 -11.12 12.53 17.13
N VAL A 531 -11.70 13.22 16.17
CA VAL A 531 -11.22 13.28 14.79
C VAL A 531 -10.77 14.71 14.45
N VAL A 532 -9.62 14.86 13.85
CA VAL A 532 -9.24 16.11 13.17
C VAL A 532 -9.76 16.00 11.75
N GLU A 533 -10.69 16.87 11.36
CA GLU A 533 -11.41 16.71 10.10
C GLU A 533 -11.81 18.00 9.41
N HIS A 534 -11.99 17.87 8.08
CA HIS A 534 -12.48 18.94 7.19
C HIS A 534 -13.68 18.50 6.36
N ASP A 535 -14.02 17.21 6.37
CA ASP A 535 -15.15 16.65 5.65
C ASP A 535 -16.48 17.05 6.31
N GLU A 536 -17.40 17.61 5.51
CA GLU A 536 -18.70 18.08 5.99
C GLU A 536 -19.55 16.96 6.58
N GLU A 537 -19.55 15.77 5.96
CA GLU A 537 -20.37 14.64 6.39
C GLU A 537 -19.93 14.14 7.78
N ILE A 538 -18.60 14.08 8.03
CA ILE A 538 -18.06 13.70 9.34
C ILE A 538 -18.32 14.78 10.40
N MET A 539 -18.14 16.07 10.05
CA MET A 539 -18.43 17.16 10.98
C MET A 539 -19.90 17.20 11.39
N ARG A 540 -20.81 16.96 10.45
CA ARG A 540 -22.26 16.87 10.75
C ARG A 540 -22.62 15.62 11.53
N ALA A 541 -21.89 14.53 11.33
CA ALA A 541 -22.09 13.28 12.07
C ALA A 541 -21.51 13.32 13.49
N ALA A 542 -20.59 14.24 13.82
CA ALA A 542 -20.03 14.36 15.16
C ALA A 542 -21.09 14.84 16.18
N ASP A 543 -20.94 14.45 17.46
CA ASP A 543 -21.80 14.94 18.55
C ASP A 543 -21.38 16.34 18.99
N TYR A 544 -20.11 16.66 18.85
CA TYR A 544 -19.51 17.90 19.34
C TYR A 544 -18.44 18.39 18.38
N LEU A 545 -18.42 19.69 18.10
CA LEU A 545 -17.47 20.33 17.21
C LEU A 545 -16.59 21.30 17.99
N ILE A 546 -15.29 21.28 17.69
CA ILE A 546 -14.30 22.24 18.21
C ILE A 546 -13.62 22.88 17.00
N ASP A 547 -13.79 24.19 16.83
CA ASP A 547 -13.21 24.95 15.72
C ASP A 547 -12.05 25.82 16.21
N ILE A 548 -10.86 25.60 15.61
CA ILE A 548 -9.63 26.33 15.92
C ILE A 548 -9.29 27.27 14.75
N GLY A 549 -9.22 28.55 15.06
CA GLY A 549 -9.04 29.58 14.04
C GLY A 549 -8.64 30.93 14.63
N PRO A 550 -9.14 32.05 14.02
CA PRO A 550 -9.93 32.10 12.75
C PRO A 550 -9.11 31.74 11.49
N ASP A 551 -7.81 32.09 11.47
CA ASP A 551 -6.90 31.95 10.34
C ASP A 551 -5.75 31.00 10.67
N ALA A 552 -4.75 30.96 9.80
CA ALA A 552 -3.57 30.13 9.93
C ALA A 552 -2.40 30.82 10.68
N GLY A 553 -1.49 30.03 11.22
CA GLY A 553 -0.24 30.49 11.83
C GLY A 553 -0.45 31.48 12.99
N ARG A 554 0.17 32.64 12.92
CA ARG A 554 0.07 33.68 13.99
C ARG A 554 -1.34 34.25 14.18
N LEU A 555 -2.17 34.26 13.17
CA LEU A 555 -3.55 34.72 13.22
C LEU A 555 -4.51 33.64 13.73
N GLY A 556 -4.09 32.37 13.71
CA GLY A 556 -4.82 31.23 14.23
C GLY A 556 -4.55 30.95 15.71
N GLY A 557 -4.81 29.72 16.12
CA GLY A 557 -4.49 29.19 17.46
C GLY A 557 -5.48 29.60 18.55
N ARG A 558 -6.65 30.16 18.20
CA ARG A 558 -7.73 30.50 19.13
C ARG A 558 -8.86 29.49 19.04
N LEU A 559 -9.55 29.28 20.15
CA LEU A 559 -10.83 28.56 20.15
C LEU A 559 -11.90 29.48 19.60
N VAL A 560 -12.41 29.21 18.40
CA VAL A 560 -13.40 30.08 17.73
C VAL A 560 -14.82 29.59 18.01
N TYR A 561 -15.00 28.23 18.03
CA TYR A 561 -16.27 27.62 18.37
C TYR A 561 -16.04 26.30 19.14
N ALA A 562 -16.90 26.03 20.10
CA ALA A 562 -16.99 24.72 20.75
C ALA A 562 -18.46 24.50 21.20
N GLY A 563 -19.10 23.49 20.60
CA GLY A 563 -20.52 23.25 20.88
C GLY A 563 -21.06 21.97 20.27
N PRO A 564 -22.28 21.58 20.64
CA PRO A 564 -22.94 20.37 20.10
C PRO A 564 -23.36 20.56 18.63
N SER A 565 -23.41 19.49 17.86
CA SER A 565 -23.80 19.52 16.45
C SER A 565 -25.24 20.00 16.21
N SER A 566 -26.13 19.86 17.21
CA SER A 566 -27.48 20.35 17.14
C SER A 566 -27.60 21.87 16.92
N GLU A 567 -26.58 22.66 17.31
CA GLU A 567 -26.60 24.11 17.12
C GLU A 567 -26.42 24.52 15.66
N TYR A 568 -25.48 23.92 14.94
CA TYR A 568 -25.20 24.29 13.53
C TYR A 568 -25.97 23.47 12.51
N SER A 569 -26.56 22.34 12.93
CA SER A 569 -27.44 21.54 12.10
C SER A 569 -28.92 21.97 12.14
N SER A 570 -29.24 22.98 12.96
CA SER A 570 -30.61 23.54 13.04
C SER A 570 -31.01 24.18 11.71
N THR A 571 -32.21 23.86 11.26
CA THR A 571 -32.84 24.50 10.08
C THR A 571 -33.61 25.77 10.41
N ASP A 572 -33.62 26.15 11.68
CA ASP A 572 -34.31 27.38 12.15
C ASP A 572 -33.46 28.62 11.79
N PRO A 573 -33.97 29.54 10.94
CA PRO A 573 -33.24 30.72 10.51
C PRO A 573 -32.82 31.66 11.65
N GLU A 574 -33.63 31.75 12.72
CA GLU A 574 -33.32 32.62 13.87
C GLU A 574 -32.18 32.06 14.70
N GLN A 575 -32.15 30.73 14.90
CA GLN A 575 -31.05 30.03 15.58
C GLN A 575 -29.77 30.13 14.79
N GLN A 576 -29.80 29.90 13.47
CA GLN A 576 -28.64 30.09 12.61
C GLN A 576 -28.10 31.51 12.64
N LYS A 577 -28.96 32.50 12.54
CA LYS A 577 -28.57 33.92 12.63
C LYS A 577 -27.91 34.25 13.97
N SER A 578 -28.51 33.80 15.07
CA SER A 578 -27.94 33.99 16.42
C SER A 578 -26.55 33.30 16.55
N LEU A 579 -26.40 32.10 15.99
CA LEU A 579 -25.11 31.39 16.01
C LEU A 579 -24.04 32.17 15.22
N LEU A 580 -24.37 32.66 14.03
CA LEU A 580 -23.46 33.45 13.17
C LEU A 580 -23.08 34.81 13.79
N GLU A 581 -24.00 35.46 14.51
CA GLU A 581 -23.70 36.69 15.22
C GLU A 581 -22.79 36.45 16.44
N LYS A 582 -22.93 35.30 17.10
CA LYS A 582 -22.14 34.94 18.27
C LYS A 582 -20.71 34.50 17.87
N PHE A 583 -20.54 33.87 16.71
CA PHE A 583 -19.26 33.30 16.24
C PHE A 583 -18.90 33.81 14.82
N PRO A 584 -18.75 35.09 14.60
CA PRO A 584 -18.53 35.69 13.28
C PRO A 584 -17.16 35.32 12.67
N GLU A 585 -16.20 34.93 13.52
CA GLU A 585 -14.84 34.54 13.10
C GLU A 585 -14.73 33.05 12.67
N SER A 586 -15.79 32.26 12.85
CA SER A 586 -15.76 30.82 12.48
C SER A 586 -16.11 30.65 11.02
N HIS A 587 -15.10 30.41 10.18
CA HIS A 587 -15.31 30.01 8.79
C HIS A 587 -16.07 28.69 8.69
N THR A 588 -15.80 27.74 9.57
CA THR A 588 -16.49 26.45 9.60
C THR A 588 -18.00 26.62 9.76
N ILE A 589 -18.42 27.41 10.75
CA ILE A 589 -19.85 27.66 11.01
C ILE A 589 -20.49 28.40 9.83
N GLN A 590 -19.79 29.34 9.20
CA GLN A 590 -20.30 30.05 8.02
C GLN A 590 -20.60 29.10 6.84
N TYR A 591 -19.72 28.11 6.62
CA TYR A 591 -19.95 27.08 5.58
C TYR A 591 -21.03 26.06 5.98
N LEU A 592 -21.00 25.55 7.22
CA LEU A 592 -21.99 24.56 7.68
C LEU A 592 -23.42 25.11 7.74
N THR A 593 -23.57 26.42 7.90
CA THR A 593 -24.86 27.13 7.86
C THR A 593 -25.21 27.71 6.49
N HIS A 594 -24.42 27.38 5.44
CA HIS A 594 -24.61 27.87 4.06
C HIS A 594 -24.61 29.42 3.92
N LYS A 595 -24.04 30.17 4.87
CA LYS A 595 -23.79 31.61 4.71
C LYS A 595 -22.67 31.85 3.70
N GLU A 596 -21.63 31.05 3.74
CA GLU A 596 -20.60 30.96 2.69
C GLU A 596 -20.71 29.62 1.99
N GLU A 597 -20.52 29.60 0.67
CA GLU A 597 -20.48 28.41 -0.14
C GLU A 597 -19.49 28.56 -1.29
N ILE A 598 -19.01 27.45 -1.83
CA ILE A 598 -18.28 27.41 -3.09
C ILE A 598 -19.34 27.39 -4.21
N ALA A 599 -19.42 28.47 -4.97
CA ALA A 599 -20.44 28.62 -5.99
C ALA A 599 -20.21 27.65 -7.16
N VAL A 600 -21.29 27.10 -7.72
CA VAL A 600 -21.26 26.38 -8.99
C VAL A 600 -20.99 27.39 -10.11
N PRO A 601 -20.05 27.12 -11.04
CA PRO A 601 -19.83 27.99 -12.20
C PRO A 601 -21.09 28.21 -13.02
N ALA A 602 -21.34 29.45 -13.47
CA ALA A 602 -22.51 29.78 -14.26
C ALA A 602 -22.48 29.15 -15.66
N SER A 603 -21.33 28.77 -16.17
CA SER A 603 -21.14 28.11 -17.46
C SER A 603 -19.85 27.29 -17.45
N HIS A 604 -19.82 26.22 -18.23
CA HIS A 604 -18.63 25.41 -18.45
C HIS A 604 -17.89 25.89 -19.70
N ARG A 605 -16.54 25.73 -19.68
CA ARG A 605 -15.72 26.08 -20.84
C ARG A 605 -15.95 25.09 -21.98
N ALA A 606 -16.17 25.62 -23.18
CA ALA A 606 -16.18 24.80 -24.38
C ALA A 606 -14.75 24.37 -24.74
N TRP A 607 -14.61 23.17 -25.22
CA TRP A 607 -13.35 22.62 -25.69
C TRP A 607 -13.46 22.05 -27.10
N ASN A 608 -12.36 22.05 -27.82
CA ASN A 608 -12.29 21.52 -29.18
C ASN A 608 -11.05 20.63 -29.42
N ARG A 609 -10.18 20.50 -28.40
CA ARG A 609 -8.97 19.68 -28.41
C ARG A 609 -9.01 18.68 -27.29
N ALA A 610 -8.51 17.48 -27.55
CA ALA A 610 -8.46 16.43 -26.55
C ALA A 610 -7.33 15.45 -26.83
N ILE A 611 -6.84 14.81 -25.76
CA ILE A 611 -6.01 13.61 -25.81
C ILE A 611 -6.93 12.41 -25.63
N GLU A 612 -6.72 11.38 -26.44
CA GLU A 612 -7.48 10.12 -26.34
C GLU A 612 -6.55 8.97 -25.98
N ILE A 613 -6.87 8.25 -24.91
CA ILE A 613 -6.24 6.97 -24.56
C ILE A 613 -7.19 5.88 -25.01
N LYS A 614 -6.71 4.97 -25.86
CA LYS A 614 -7.48 3.83 -26.34
C LYS A 614 -7.05 2.54 -25.65
N GLY A 615 -8.00 1.73 -25.27
CA GLY A 615 -7.77 0.39 -24.74
C GLY A 615 -6.94 0.32 -23.47
N ALA A 616 -7.15 1.22 -22.52
CA ALA A 616 -6.41 1.24 -21.25
C ALA A 616 -6.66 -0.02 -20.41
N ARG A 617 -5.59 -0.80 -20.10
CA ARG A 617 -5.64 -2.10 -19.41
C ARG A 617 -4.57 -2.20 -18.35
N MET A 618 -4.67 -1.53 -17.27
CA MET A 618 -3.73 -1.65 -16.15
C MET A 618 -4.51 -1.99 -14.88
N ASN A 619 -4.03 -2.96 -14.10
CA ASN A 619 -4.69 -3.46 -12.90
C ASN A 619 -6.14 -3.89 -13.20
N ASN A 620 -7.13 -3.20 -12.64
CA ASN A 620 -8.55 -3.50 -12.85
C ASN A 620 -9.18 -2.81 -14.07
N LEU A 621 -8.45 -1.97 -14.82
CA LEU A 621 -8.99 -1.31 -16.03
C LEU A 621 -9.31 -2.33 -17.13
N ARG A 622 -10.49 -2.20 -17.73
CA ARG A 622 -11.08 -3.20 -18.66
C ARG A 622 -10.98 -2.82 -20.12
N GLY A 623 -9.86 -2.23 -20.54
CA GLY A 623 -9.69 -1.82 -21.95
C GLY A 623 -10.54 -0.61 -22.31
N ILE A 624 -10.60 0.37 -21.43
CA ILE A 624 -11.43 1.56 -21.59
C ILE A 624 -10.79 2.58 -22.52
N ASP A 625 -11.65 3.27 -23.26
CA ASP A 625 -11.29 4.43 -24.08
C ASP A 625 -11.67 5.69 -23.30
N VAL A 626 -10.72 6.61 -23.13
CA VAL A 626 -10.92 7.84 -22.37
C VAL A 626 -10.44 9.04 -23.16
N ARG A 627 -11.28 10.05 -23.20
CA ARG A 627 -11.02 11.33 -23.85
C ARG A 627 -10.81 12.42 -22.81
N ILE A 628 -9.66 13.08 -22.85
CA ILE A 628 -9.25 14.10 -21.89
C ILE A 628 -9.19 15.45 -22.61
N PRO A 629 -10.16 16.33 -22.39
CA PRO A 629 -10.17 17.65 -22.99
C PRO A 629 -9.01 18.54 -22.55
N LEU A 630 -8.57 19.43 -23.42
CA LEU A 630 -7.48 20.37 -23.18
C LEU A 630 -8.00 21.78 -22.91
N ASN A 631 -7.20 22.60 -22.22
CA ASN A 631 -7.45 24.00 -21.88
C ASN A 631 -8.69 24.23 -21.02
N ILE A 632 -9.10 23.21 -20.28
CA ILE A 632 -10.22 23.25 -19.32
C ILE A 632 -9.87 22.55 -18.01
N PHE A 633 -10.79 22.62 -17.05
CA PHE A 633 -10.72 21.92 -15.77
C PHE A 633 -11.43 20.56 -15.86
N THR A 634 -10.65 19.48 -15.99
CA THR A 634 -11.15 18.10 -16.01
C THR A 634 -10.95 17.43 -14.67
N VAL A 635 -11.99 16.81 -14.13
CA VAL A 635 -11.92 16.02 -12.88
C VAL A 635 -12.10 14.54 -13.18
N ILE A 636 -11.21 13.72 -12.65
CA ILE A 636 -11.30 12.25 -12.66
C ILE A 636 -11.82 11.79 -11.33
N THR A 637 -12.99 11.19 -11.29
CA THR A 637 -13.64 10.75 -10.05
C THR A 637 -14.09 9.29 -10.10
N GLY A 638 -14.72 8.83 -9.03
CA GLY A 638 -15.22 7.46 -8.86
C GLY A 638 -14.83 6.88 -7.51
N VAL A 639 -15.44 5.77 -7.13
CA VAL A 639 -15.21 5.10 -5.84
C VAL A 639 -13.76 4.68 -5.63
N SER A 640 -13.37 4.45 -4.36
CA SER A 640 -12.03 3.96 -4.03
C SER A 640 -11.74 2.63 -4.73
N GLY A 641 -10.56 2.49 -5.34
CA GLY A 641 -10.20 1.29 -6.12
C GLY A 641 -10.85 1.17 -7.50
N SER A 642 -11.52 2.20 -8.05
CA SER A 642 -12.15 2.16 -9.39
C SER A 642 -11.18 2.20 -10.57
N GLY A 643 -9.88 2.52 -10.32
CA GLY A 643 -8.85 2.54 -11.36
C GLY A 643 -8.32 3.94 -11.75
N LYS A 644 -8.72 5.02 -11.04
CA LYS A 644 -8.29 6.41 -11.30
C LYS A 644 -6.77 6.57 -11.40
N SER A 645 -6.05 6.13 -10.36
CA SER A 645 -4.59 6.22 -10.32
C SER A 645 -3.92 5.33 -11.38
N SER A 646 -4.52 4.18 -11.71
CA SER A 646 -4.04 3.31 -12.79
C SER A 646 -4.13 4.00 -14.15
N LEU A 647 -5.25 4.69 -14.44
CA LEU A 647 -5.44 5.43 -15.67
C LEU A 647 -4.48 6.62 -15.78
N ILE A 648 -4.42 7.44 -14.73
CA ILE A 648 -3.71 8.73 -14.80
C ILE A 648 -2.21 8.58 -14.50
N LYS A 649 -1.86 8.05 -13.32
CA LYS A 649 -0.46 7.90 -12.89
C LYS A 649 0.23 6.71 -13.55
N GLY A 650 -0.53 5.65 -13.83
CA GLY A 650 0.02 4.42 -14.41
C GLY A 650 0.11 4.44 -15.93
N ILE A 651 -0.79 5.13 -16.64
CA ILE A 651 -0.84 5.14 -18.11
C ILE A 651 -0.62 6.55 -18.68
N LEU A 652 -1.52 7.51 -18.42
CA LEU A 652 -1.48 8.83 -19.06
C LEU A 652 -0.16 9.56 -18.84
N TYR A 653 0.23 9.75 -17.60
CA TYR A 653 1.42 10.53 -17.24
C TYR A 653 2.71 9.94 -17.83
N PRO A 654 3.04 8.65 -17.66
CA PRO A 654 4.24 8.10 -18.26
C PRO A 654 4.17 8.00 -19.79
N ALA A 655 2.99 7.82 -20.38
CA ALA A 655 2.82 7.80 -21.84
C ALA A 655 3.12 9.19 -22.43
N LEU A 656 2.57 10.26 -21.84
CA LEU A 656 2.85 11.64 -22.27
C LEU A 656 4.31 12.04 -22.10
N ARG A 657 4.93 11.68 -20.97
CA ARG A 657 6.36 11.94 -20.76
C ARG A 657 7.24 11.29 -21.81
N ARG A 658 6.89 10.07 -22.24
CA ARG A 658 7.61 9.38 -23.31
C ARG A 658 7.37 10.03 -24.68
N HIS A 659 6.15 10.46 -24.94
CA HIS A 659 5.82 11.19 -26.17
C HIS A 659 6.64 12.50 -26.27
N LEU A 660 6.91 13.14 -25.14
CA LEU A 660 7.73 14.34 -25.03
C LEU A 660 9.24 14.07 -24.88
N ASP A 661 9.71 12.85 -25.12
CA ASP A 661 11.12 12.42 -24.97
C ASP A 661 11.69 12.63 -23.56
N LEU A 662 10.85 12.68 -22.54
CA LEU A 662 11.24 12.82 -21.14
C LEU A 662 11.43 11.44 -20.48
N VAL A 663 12.35 11.38 -19.50
CA VAL A 663 12.55 10.16 -18.71
C VAL A 663 11.28 9.82 -17.94
N ALA A 664 10.73 8.62 -18.14
CA ALA A 664 9.52 8.15 -17.50
C ALA A 664 9.58 6.65 -17.23
N ASP A 665 8.82 6.20 -16.22
CA ASP A 665 8.54 4.79 -16.01
C ASP A 665 7.82 4.18 -17.22
N ALA A 666 7.81 2.84 -17.28
CA ALA A 666 7.01 2.14 -18.28
C ALA A 666 5.52 2.42 -18.05
N PRO A 667 4.77 2.92 -19.05
CA PRO A 667 3.33 3.05 -18.94
C PRO A 667 2.68 1.67 -18.80
N GLY A 668 1.53 1.62 -18.12
CA GLY A 668 0.67 0.45 -18.12
C GLY A 668 0.15 0.15 -19.55
N GLU A 669 -0.54 -0.97 -19.70
CA GLU A 669 -1.03 -1.41 -21.01
C GLU A 669 -2.12 -0.48 -21.57
N TYR A 670 -1.94 -0.02 -22.79
CA TYR A 670 -2.90 0.73 -23.59
C TYR A 670 -2.66 0.48 -25.08
N SER A 671 -3.68 0.64 -25.91
CA SER A 671 -3.56 0.37 -27.35
C SER A 671 -2.89 1.52 -28.10
N SER A 672 -3.37 2.76 -27.93
CA SER A 672 -2.81 3.96 -28.56
C SER A 672 -3.07 5.22 -27.73
N LEU A 673 -2.24 6.23 -27.96
CA LEU A 673 -2.42 7.59 -27.48
C LEU A 673 -2.62 8.48 -28.72
N GLU A 674 -3.79 9.07 -28.82
CA GLU A 674 -4.26 9.77 -30.04
C GLU A 674 -4.74 11.20 -29.71
N GLY A 675 -5.17 11.93 -30.74
CA GLY A 675 -5.69 13.29 -30.59
C GLY A 675 -4.61 14.37 -30.61
N ASP A 676 -4.87 15.47 -29.90
CA ASP A 676 -4.02 16.69 -29.90
C ASP A 676 -2.83 16.58 -28.94
N VAL A 677 -2.12 15.46 -28.92
CA VAL A 677 -1.01 15.22 -27.99
C VAL A 677 0.11 16.26 -28.18
N ASP A 678 0.40 16.64 -29.42
CA ASP A 678 1.46 17.62 -29.76
C ASP A 678 1.15 19.05 -29.32
N ALA A 679 -0.11 19.33 -28.95
CA ALA A 679 -0.51 20.62 -28.38
C ALA A 679 0.07 20.86 -26.99
N ILE A 680 0.51 19.80 -26.30
CA ILE A 680 1.14 19.87 -24.98
C ILE A 680 2.66 19.90 -25.14
N LYS A 681 3.33 20.83 -24.45
CA LYS A 681 4.79 20.94 -24.43
C LYS A 681 5.41 20.40 -23.14
N HIS A 682 4.66 20.45 -22.03
CA HIS A 682 5.09 19.95 -20.73
C HIS A 682 3.98 19.18 -20.05
N VAL A 683 4.34 18.18 -19.25
CA VAL A 683 3.42 17.47 -18.36
C VAL A 683 4.00 17.42 -16.96
N GLU A 684 3.22 17.87 -15.98
CA GLU A 684 3.65 17.95 -14.58
C GLU A 684 2.67 17.20 -13.68
N PHE A 685 3.22 16.35 -12.83
CA PHE A 685 2.45 15.58 -11.85
C PHE A 685 2.67 16.14 -10.45
N VAL A 686 1.61 16.68 -9.86
CA VAL A 686 1.65 17.32 -8.54
C VAL A 686 1.00 16.39 -7.52
N ASP A 687 1.83 15.66 -6.81
CA ASP A 687 1.43 14.73 -5.74
C ASP A 687 1.72 15.28 -4.34
N GLN A 688 1.30 14.54 -3.32
CA GLN A 688 1.47 14.87 -1.90
C GLN A 688 2.90 14.59 -1.37
N ASN A 689 3.79 14.05 -2.19
CA ASN A 689 5.16 13.77 -1.76
C ASN A 689 5.90 15.06 -1.37
N PRO A 690 6.82 14.99 -0.40
CA PRO A 690 7.63 16.15 0.00
C PRO A 690 8.36 16.79 -1.19
N ILE A 691 8.52 18.13 -1.17
CA ILE A 691 9.18 18.93 -2.22
C ILE A 691 10.68 18.63 -2.38
N GLY A 692 11.23 17.66 -1.68
CA GLY A 692 12.60 17.18 -1.83
C GLY A 692 12.90 16.02 -0.91
N LYS A 693 13.86 15.19 -1.31
CA LYS A 693 14.29 14.01 -0.55
C LYS A 693 15.23 14.31 0.62
N SER A 694 15.78 15.54 0.67
CA SER A 694 16.75 15.95 1.71
C SER A 694 16.02 16.53 2.92
N THR A 695 16.50 16.21 4.11
CA THR A 695 16.07 16.82 5.39
C THR A 695 16.28 18.34 5.42
N ARG A 696 16.95 18.92 4.44
CA ARG A 696 17.24 20.35 4.29
C ARG A 696 16.37 21.04 3.24
N SER A 697 15.50 20.30 2.56
CA SER A 697 14.58 20.88 1.58
C SER A 697 13.54 21.75 2.30
N ASN A 698 13.30 22.96 1.78
CA ASN A 698 12.36 23.92 2.35
C ASN A 698 11.70 24.77 1.24
N PRO A 699 10.59 25.48 1.52
CA PRO A 699 9.87 26.30 0.54
C PRO A 699 10.74 27.34 -0.16
N ALA A 700 11.59 28.07 0.59
CA ALA A 700 12.43 29.14 0.01
C ALA A 700 13.43 28.60 -1.03
N THR A 701 14.01 27.42 -0.79
CA THR A 701 14.93 26.80 -1.76
C THR A 701 14.19 26.23 -2.97
N TYR A 702 13.00 25.67 -2.76
CA TYR A 702 12.21 25.11 -3.85
C TYR A 702 11.76 26.18 -4.86
N LEU A 703 11.29 27.34 -4.36
CA LEU A 703 10.89 28.48 -5.19
C LEU A 703 12.08 29.30 -5.73
N LYS A 704 13.32 28.90 -5.40
CA LYS A 704 14.54 29.63 -5.76
C LYS A 704 14.62 31.06 -5.20
N ALA A 705 13.81 31.41 -4.20
CA ALA A 705 13.92 32.68 -3.49
C ALA A 705 15.19 32.75 -2.63
N TYR A 706 15.64 31.60 -2.13
CA TYR A 706 16.83 31.51 -1.27
C TYR A 706 18.12 31.94 -1.97
N ASP A 707 18.24 31.79 -3.28
CA ASP A 707 19.41 32.21 -4.04
C ASP A 707 19.57 33.73 -4.01
N ALA A 708 18.46 34.46 -4.16
CA ALA A 708 18.47 35.93 -4.04
C ALA A 708 18.74 36.37 -2.59
N ILE A 709 18.21 35.67 -1.58
CA ILE A 709 18.46 35.93 -0.16
C ILE A 709 19.97 35.79 0.14
N ARG A 710 20.59 34.68 -0.31
CA ARG A 710 22.04 34.45 -0.11
C ARG A 710 22.89 35.57 -0.75
N THR A 711 22.52 36.00 -1.94
CA THR A 711 23.20 37.07 -2.66
C THR A 711 23.06 38.40 -1.91
N LEU A 712 21.89 38.71 -1.40
CA LEU A 712 21.63 39.91 -0.59
C LEU A 712 22.52 39.95 0.67
N PHE A 713 22.61 38.83 1.42
CA PHE A 713 23.45 38.75 2.60
C PHE A 713 24.96 38.82 2.28
N ALA A 714 25.42 38.22 1.18
CA ALA A 714 26.81 38.31 0.74
C ALA A 714 27.22 39.75 0.29
N ASN A 715 26.24 40.53 -0.10
CA ASN A 715 26.47 41.93 -0.49
C ASN A 715 26.58 42.90 0.71
N GLN A 716 26.27 42.46 1.93
CA GLN A 716 26.36 43.30 3.11
C GLN A 716 27.81 43.70 3.46
N PRO A 717 28.05 44.88 4.03
CA PRO A 717 29.41 45.38 4.30
C PRO A 717 30.27 44.39 5.11
N LEU A 718 29.74 43.81 6.19
CA LEU A 718 30.44 42.85 7.03
C LEU A 718 30.79 41.56 6.24
N ALA A 719 29.87 41.04 5.43
CA ALA A 719 30.12 39.87 4.61
C ALA A 719 31.28 40.10 3.59
N LYS A 720 31.29 41.28 2.95
CA LYS A 720 32.36 41.66 2.03
C LYS A 720 33.71 41.82 2.75
N GLN A 721 33.71 42.39 3.95
CA GLN A 721 34.90 42.54 4.78
C GLN A 721 35.48 41.17 5.19
N MET A 722 34.61 40.22 5.53
CA MET A 722 35.00 38.87 5.92
C MET A 722 35.23 37.91 4.72
N GLY A 723 35.03 38.39 3.48
CA GLY A 723 35.20 37.58 2.27
C GLY A 723 34.12 36.51 2.09
N PHE A 724 32.95 36.65 2.68
CA PHE A 724 31.87 35.70 2.58
C PHE A 724 31.13 35.82 1.24
N THR A 725 31.21 34.76 0.45
CA THR A 725 30.47 34.62 -0.81
C THR A 725 29.06 34.06 -0.54
N PRO A 726 28.14 34.07 -1.51
CA PRO A 726 26.82 33.47 -1.34
C PRO A 726 26.82 31.99 -0.89
N GLN A 727 27.93 31.27 -1.11
CA GLN A 727 28.07 29.88 -0.65
C GLN A 727 28.14 29.76 0.87
N PHE A 728 28.69 30.72 1.59
CA PHE A 728 28.77 30.73 3.05
C PHE A 728 27.41 30.84 3.70
N PHE A 729 26.44 31.45 3.03
CA PHE A 729 25.04 31.55 3.48
C PHE A 729 24.19 30.36 3.02
N SER A 730 24.81 29.26 2.56
CA SER A 730 24.13 28.01 2.21
C SER A 730 24.25 26.98 3.32
N PHE A 731 23.13 26.42 3.77
CA PHE A 731 23.10 25.29 4.70
C PHE A 731 23.37 23.94 3.99
N ASN A 732 23.49 23.92 2.67
CA ASN A 732 23.75 22.71 1.87
C ASN A 732 25.23 22.48 1.58
N THR A 733 26.02 23.54 1.51
CA THR A 733 27.47 23.51 1.16
C THR A 733 28.33 23.75 2.40
N GLU A 734 29.57 23.24 2.36
CA GLU A 734 30.55 23.49 3.41
C GLU A 734 31.01 24.96 3.38
N GLY A 735 31.48 25.46 4.51
CA GLY A 735 31.94 26.83 4.71
C GLY A 735 31.22 27.51 5.85
N GLY A 736 29.94 27.91 5.65
CA GLY A 736 29.17 28.62 6.66
C GLY A 736 28.19 27.81 7.46
N ARG A 737 27.86 26.58 7.04
CA ARG A 737 26.92 25.72 7.79
C ARG A 737 27.56 25.15 9.06
N CYS A 738 26.71 24.82 10.04
CA CYS A 738 27.12 24.04 11.20
C CYS A 738 27.63 22.66 10.75
N GLU A 739 28.80 22.28 11.23
CA GLU A 739 29.45 21.02 10.82
C GLU A 739 28.83 19.80 11.49
N GLU A 740 28.38 19.91 12.74
CA GLU A 740 27.77 18.85 13.50
C GLU A 740 26.44 18.38 12.86
N CYS A 741 25.48 19.26 12.71
CA CYS A 741 24.20 18.94 12.07
C CYS A 741 24.22 19.08 10.54
N LYS A 742 25.36 19.41 9.95
CA LYS A 742 25.53 19.63 8.50
C LYS A 742 24.49 20.56 7.88
N GLY A 743 24.05 21.56 8.65
CA GLY A 743 23.06 22.56 8.23
C GLY A 743 21.60 22.15 8.41
N ALA A 744 21.29 21.01 9.02
CA ALA A 744 19.92 20.58 9.28
C ALA A 744 19.26 21.35 10.44
N GLY A 745 20.08 21.78 11.44
CA GLY A 745 19.61 22.41 12.69
C GLY A 745 19.26 21.40 13.77
N TYR A 746 19.14 20.13 13.45
CA TYR A 746 18.82 19.03 14.35
C TYR A 746 19.60 17.76 13.97
N VAL A 747 19.69 16.83 14.93
CA VAL A 747 20.30 15.52 14.75
C VAL A 747 19.20 14.46 14.90
N THR A 748 19.10 13.56 13.93
CA THR A 748 18.13 12.46 13.97
C THR A 748 18.83 11.20 14.47
N ILE A 749 18.30 10.58 15.50
CA ILE A 749 18.72 9.28 16.01
C ILE A 749 17.74 8.25 15.47
N GLU A 750 18.20 7.39 14.58
CA GLU A 750 17.39 6.32 13.99
C GLU A 750 17.17 5.23 15.06
N MET A 751 15.92 4.90 15.32
CA MET A 751 15.51 3.88 16.28
C MET A 751 15.01 2.65 15.53
N GLN A 752 15.56 1.46 15.84
CA GLN A 752 15.23 0.22 15.10
C GLN A 752 13.76 -0.23 15.26
N PHE A 753 13.13 0.10 16.40
CA PHE A 753 11.78 -0.40 16.75
C PHE A 753 10.77 0.70 17.11
N MET A 754 11.15 1.97 16.97
CA MET A 754 10.33 3.14 17.33
C MET A 754 10.52 4.24 16.29
N ALA A 755 9.69 5.28 16.34
CA ALA A 755 9.87 6.47 15.53
C ALA A 755 11.22 7.13 15.82
N ASP A 756 11.89 7.64 14.76
CA ASP A 756 13.18 8.32 14.86
C ASP A 756 13.08 9.51 15.84
N LEU A 757 14.05 9.66 16.71
CA LEU A 757 14.13 10.76 17.66
C LEU A 757 14.90 11.93 17.03
N THR A 758 14.27 13.09 16.97
CA THR A 758 14.88 14.32 16.45
C THR A 758 15.25 15.25 17.60
N LEU A 759 16.55 15.55 17.77
CA LEU A 759 17.07 16.43 18.80
C LEU A 759 17.62 17.70 18.19
N THR A 760 17.38 18.85 18.83
CA THR A 760 18.00 20.11 18.41
C THR A 760 19.52 20.01 18.49
N CYS A 761 20.22 20.41 17.45
CA CYS A 761 21.69 20.38 17.44
C CYS A 761 22.26 21.28 18.56
N GLU A 762 23.10 20.72 19.43
CA GLU A 762 23.66 21.44 20.58
C GLU A 762 24.65 22.53 20.15
N ALA A 763 25.46 22.30 19.11
CA ALA A 763 26.46 23.25 18.66
C ALA A 763 25.85 24.54 18.07
N CYS A 764 24.84 24.41 17.18
CA CYS A 764 24.21 25.59 16.57
C CYS A 764 22.89 25.98 17.24
N LYS A 765 22.39 25.24 18.21
CA LYS A 765 21.11 25.48 18.91
C LYS A 765 19.94 25.69 17.92
N GLY A 766 19.91 24.87 16.86
CA GLY A 766 18.90 24.93 15.80
C GLY A 766 19.14 25.99 14.71
N LYS A 767 20.15 26.85 14.83
CA LYS A 767 20.39 27.97 13.92
C LYS A 767 21.04 27.60 12.57
N ARG A 768 21.48 26.35 12.37
CA ARG A 768 21.98 25.77 11.10
C ARG A 768 23.33 26.27 10.63
N PHE A 769 23.78 27.47 11.04
CA PHE A 769 25.01 28.15 10.60
C PHE A 769 26.01 28.30 11.73
N LYS A 770 27.29 28.57 11.36
CA LYS A 770 28.35 29.00 12.27
C LYS A 770 28.04 30.38 12.81
N HIS A 771 28.63 30.72 13.95
CA HIS A 771 28.38 31.99 14.65
C HIS A 771 28.74 33.21 13.78
N ASP A 772 29.88 33.18 13.11
CA ASP A 772 30.39 34.27 12.29
C ASP A 772 29.44 34.65 11.13
N ILE A 773 28.73 33.65 10.56
CA ILE A 773 27.74 33.87 9.51
C ILE A 773 26.48 34.55 10.07
N LEU A 774 26.14 34.27 11.33
CA LEU A 774 24.97 34.83 12.00
C LEU A 774 25.20 36.29 12.45
N GLU A 775 26.46 36.76 12.42
CA GLU A 775 26.77 38.16 12.70
C GLU A 775 26.46 39.09 11.51
N VAL A 776 26.33 38.56 10.30
CA VAL A 776 25.90 39.33 9.14
C VAL A 776 24.42 39.64 9.20
N HIS A 777 24.05 40.89 9.17
CA HIS A 777 22.68 41.36 9.27
C HIS A 777 22.23 42.16 8.05
N TYR A 778 20.97 41.99 7.65
CA TYR A 778 20.26 42.85 6.73
C TYR A 778 18.99 43.36 7.45
N GLY A 779 18.76 44.68 7.52
CA GLY A 779 17.64 45.23 8.24
C GLY A 779 17.55 44.79 9.71
N GLY A 780 18.69 44.57 10.39
CA GLY A 780 18.76 44.05 11.77
C GLY A 780 18.43 42.58 11.97
N LYS A 781 18.27 41.79 10.88
CA LYS A 781 17.98 40.34 10.90
C LYS A 781 19.12 39.57 10.29
N ASN A 782 19.54 38.47 10.91
CA ASN A 782 20.48 37.52 10.34
C ASN A 782 19.78 36.50 9.43
N ILE A 783 20.57 35.67 8.73
CA ILE A 783 20.05 34.67 7.77
C ILE A 783 19.11 33.65 8.43
N ASN A 784 19.37 33.25 9.70
CA ASN A 784 18.50 32.32 10.43
C ASN A 784 17.19 33.00 10.83
N ASP A 785 17.21 34.30 11.20
CA ASP A 785 15.99 35.02 11.52
C ASP A 785 15.08 35.10 10.29
N VAL A 786 15.65 35.36 9.10
CA VAL A 786 14.92 35.38 7.83
C VAL A 786 14.33 34.00 7.50
N LEU A 787 15.08 32.93 7.70
CA LEU A 787 14.56 31.55 7.50
C LEU A 787 13.43 31.19 8.47
N ASN A 788 13.37 31.84 9.64
CA ASN A 788 12.30 31.64 10.62
C ASN A 788 11.10 32.57 10.42
N MET A 789 11.17 33.55 9.51
CA MET A 789 10.04 34.36 9.09
C MET A 789 9.00 33.50 8.37
N THR A 790 7.75 33.78 8.58
CA THR A 790 6.68 33.31 7.71
C THR A 790 6.78 33.97 6.33
N VAL A 791 6.15 33.38 5.33
CA VAL A 791 6.10 33.95 3.98
C VAL A 791 5.52 35.38 4.01
N ASN A 792 4.45 35.63 4.78
CA ASN A 792 3.84 36.97 4.91
C ASN A 792 4.81 37.96 5.53
N GLU A 793 5.46 37.60 6.66
CA GLU A 793 6.47 38.45 7.31
C GLU A 793 7.66 38.75 6.40
N ALA A 794 8.10 37.77 5.62
CA ALA A 794 9.21 37.95 4.69
C ALA A 794 8.82 38.88 3.52
N ILE A 795 7.61 38.73 2.96
CA ILE A 795 7.11 39.67 1.93
C ILE A 795 7.06 41.10 2.47
N GLU A 796 6.51 41.29 3.67
CA GLU A 796 6.48 42.61 4.32
C GLU A 796 7.87 43.15 4.57
N PHE A 797 8.78 42.33 5.13
CA PHE A 797 10.15 42.71 5.43
C PHE A 797 10.96 43.13 4.17
N PHE A 798 10.90 42.32 3.10
CA PHE A 798 11.61 42.63 1.86
C PHE A 798 10.92 43.68 0.99
N SER A 799 9.68 44.03 1.27
CA SER A 799 8.96 45.16 0.63
C SER A 799 9.20 46.52 1.31
N ASP A 800 9.83 46.56 2.49
CA ASP A 800 10.10 47.80 3.21
C ASP A 800 11.22 48.58 2.52
N GLU A 801 10.86 49.65 1.81
CA GLU A 801 11.80 50.53 1.08
C GLU A 801 12.86 51.19 1.99
N ARG A 802 12.58 51.35 3.29
CA ARG A 802 13.52 51.90 4.27
C ARG A 802 14.72 51.03 4.54
N LEU A 803 14.66 49.73 4.21
CA LEU A 803 15.77 48.76 4.36
C LEU A 803 16.63 48.66 3.10
N GLN A 804 16.23 49.25 1.98
CA GLN A 804 16.85 49.09 0.68
C GLN A 804 17.86 50.24 0.45
N HIS A 805 19.04 50.15 1.11
CA HIS A 805 20.05 51.21 1.10
C HIS A 805 20.96 51.23 -0.14
N HIS A 806 21.03 50.16 -0.91
CA HIS A 806 21.87 50.06 -2.10
C HIS A 806 21.04 49.58 -3.33
N VAL A 807 21.43 50.02 -4.53
CA VAL A 807 20.75 49.67 -5.80
C VAL A 807 20.60 48.17 -5.98
N GLY A 808 21.63 47.40 -5.61
CA GLY A 808 21.61 45.93 -5.68
C GLY A 808 20.64 45.27 -4.68
N ASP A 809 20.31 45.93 -3.53
CA ASP A 809 19.37 45.44 -2.54
C ASP A 809 17.95 45.50 -3.09
N PHE A 810 17.60 46.58 -3.82
CA PHE A 810 16.30 46.78 -4.43
C PHE A 810 15.94 45.66 -5.39
N ASP A 811 16.82 45.29 -6.31
CA ASP A 811 16.61 44.22 -7.28
C ASP A 811 16.48 42.84 -6.60
N ALA A 812 17.35 42.54 -5.62
CA ALA A 812 17.28 41.29 -4.86
C ALA A 812 15.97 41.17 -4.08
N CYS A 813 15.54 42.24 -3.39
CA CYS A 813 14.30 42.27 -2.65
C CYS A 813 13.09 42.11 -3.57
N ARG A 814 13.05 42.74 -4.72
CA ARG A 814 12.00 42.57 -5.73
C ARG A 814 11.90 41.15 -6.23
N ILE A 815 13.04 40.49 -6.52
CA ILE A 815 13.10 39.07 -6.91
C ILE A 815 12.60 38.20 -5.78
N ILE A 816 13.03 38.42 -4.53
CA ILE A 816 12.57 37.63 -3.38
C ILE A 816 11.05 37.71 -3.24
N VAL A 817 10.50 38.93 -3.24
CA VAL A 817 9.05 39.14 -3.11
C VAL A 817 8.29 38.49 -4.26
N SER A 818 8.75 38.65 -5.52
CA SER A 818 8.09 38.02 -6.69
C SER A 818 8.06 36.51 -6.60
N LYS A 819 9.10 35.88 -6.04
CA LYS A 819 9.16 34.41 -5.84
C LYS A 819 8.31 33.92 -4.65
N LEU A 820 8.10 34.74 -3.61
CA LEU A 820 7.32 34.39 -2.42
C LEU A 820 5.82 34.64 -2.57
N LYS A 821 5.43 35.67 -3.37
CA LYS A 821 4.02 36.04 -3.57
C LYS A 821 3.11 34.90 -4.00
N PRO A 822 3.49 33.96 -4.91
CA PRO A 822 2.68 32.81 -5.24
C PRO A 822 2.35 31.89 -4.05
N LEU A 823 3.24 31.78 -3.04
CA LEU A 823 2.91 31.05 -1.80
C LEU A 823 1.77 31.70 -1.01
N GLN A 824 1.76 33.02 -0.97
CA GLN A 824 0.66 33.76 -0.33
C GLN A 824 -0.65 33.57 -1.08
N GLU A 825 -0.62 33.61 -2.41
CA GLU A 825 -1.79 33.42 -3.29
C GLU A 825 -2.44 32.04 -3.12
N VAL A 826 -1.64 30.98 -2.92
CA VAL A 826 -2.15 29.63 -2.64
C VAL A 826 -2.48 29.38 -1.16
N GLY A 827 -2.49 30.43 -0.31
CA GLY A 827 -2.87 30.32 1.09
C GLY A 827 -1.77 29.79 2.02
N LEU A 828 -0.50 29.82 1.62
CA LEU A 828 0.65 29.35 2.42
C LEU A 828 1.46 30.50 3.05
N GLY A 829 0.83 31.66 3.25
CA GLY A 829 1.48 32.81 3.85
C GLY A 829 2.00 32.61 5.28
N TYR A 830 1.50 31.60 5.98
CA TYR A 830 1.84 31.27 7.37
C TYR A 830 3.05 30.35 7.54
N ILE A 831 3.49 29.61 6.50
CA ILE A 831 4.63 28.71 6.61
C ILE A 831 5.94 29.49 6.72
N LYS A 832 6.91 28.94 7.46
CA LYS A 832 8.24 29.54 7.56
C LYS A 832 9.08 29.25 6.32
N LEU A 833 9.87 30.25 5.88
CA LEU A 833 10.75 30.09 4.71
C LEU A 833 11.69 28.89 4.81
N GLY A 834 12.26 28.67 5.99
CA GLY A 834 13.17 27.56 6.28
C GLY A 834 12.50 26.31 6.84
N GLN A 835 11.17 26.18 6.82
CA GLN A 835 10.47 25.01 7.31
C GLN A 835 10.85 23.77 6.49
N ASN A 836 11.20 22.69 7.18
CA ASN A 836 11.56 21.44 6.52
C ASN A 836 10.36 20.85 5.75
N SER A 837 10.59 20.42 4.53
CA SER A 837 9.53 19.81 3.70
C SER A 837 8.90 18.55 4.31
N SER A 838 9.63 17.80 5.13
CA SER A 838 9.10 16.63 5.84
C SER A 838 8.12 16.97 6.97
N THR A 839 8.09 18.23 7.42
CA THR A 839 7.16 18.73 8.45
C THR A 839 5.91 19.38 7.86
N LEU A 840 5.88 19.58 6.54
CA LEU A 840 4.71 20.05 5.82
C LEU A 840 3.71 18.90 5.62
N SER A 841 2.43 19.19 5.74
CA SER A 841 1.38 18.25 5.36
C SER A 841 1.42 17.92 3.85
N GLY A 842 0.77 16.83 3.43
CA GLY A 842 0.68 16.47 2.02
C GLY A 842 0.09 17.60 1.17
N GLY A 843 -0.99 18.21 1.61
CA GLY A 843 -1.63 19.35 0.93
C GLY A 843 -0.77 20.63 0.92
N GLU A 844 0.00 20.90 1.98
CA GLU A 844 0.95 22.01 1.98
C GLU A 844 2.07 21.79 0.96
N ASN A 845 2.63 20.58 0.88
CA ASN A 845 3.64 20.23 -0.14
C ASN A 845 3.10 20.41 -1.57
N GLN A 846 1.87 19.99 -1.85
CA GLN A 846 1.23 20.21 -3.16
C GLN A 846 1.07 21.69 -3.47
N ARG A 847 0.60 22.49 -2.51
CA ARG A 847 0.43 23.94 -2.72
C ARG A 847 1.77 24.66 -2.92
N VAL A 848 2.86 24.21 -2.28
CA VAL A 848 4.21 24.75 -2.58
C VAL A 848 4.61 24.43 -4.02
N LYS A 849 4.34 23.21 -4.52
CA LYS A 849 4.58 22.86 -5.93
C LYS A 849 3.73 23.71 -6.86
N LEU A 850 2.45 23.91 -6.54
CA LEU A 850 1.55 24.75 -7.31
C LEU A 850 2.06 26.21 -7.35
N ALA A 851 2.48 26.77 -6.23
CA ALA A 851 3.06 28.11 -6.15
C ALA A 851 4.31 28.27 -7.04
N TYR A 852 5.16 27.25 -7.13
CA TYR A 852 6.31 27.24 -8.03
C TYR A 852 5.88 27.39 -9.50
N PHE A 853 4.84 26.68 -9.93
CA PHE A 853 4.37 26.76 -11.32
C PHE A 853 3.66 28.09 -11.61
N ILE A 854 2.86 28.61 -10.68
CA ILE A 854 2.26 29.95 -10.80
C ILE A 854 3.32 31.03 -10.93
N GLY A 855 4.43 30.92 -10.18
CA GLY A 855 5.54 31.87 -10.22
C GLY A 855 6.49 31.71 -11.42
N LYS A 856 6.28 30.73 -12.29
CA LYS A 856 7.10 30.50 -13.49
C LYS A 856 6.61 31.39 -14.64
N GLU A 857 7.53 32.08 -15.28
CA GLU A 857 7.22 33.01 -16.40
C GLU A 857 6.94 32.26 -17.75
N ASP A 858 7.31 31.00 -17.84
CA ASP A 858 7.11 30.19 -19.03
C ASP A 858 5.63 29.87 -19.24
N GLN A 859 5.07 30.34 -20.35
CA GLN A 859 3.67 30.18 -20.74
C GLN A 859 3.46 29.00 -21.71
N SER A 860 4.43 28.11 -21.88
CA SER A 860 4.28 26.93 -22.75
C SER A 860 3.08 26.09 -22.31
N PRO A 861 2.20 25.64 -23.23
CA PRO A 861 1.05 24.81 -22.88
C PRO A 861 1.47 23.57 -22.09
N THR A 862 1.02 23.50 -20.83
CA THR A 862 1.36 22.44 -19.88
C THR A 862 0.10 21.71 -19.45
N LEU A 863 0.15 20.39 -19.40
CA LEU A 863 -0.86 19.58 -18.73
C LEU A 863 -0.45 19.37 -17.26
N PHE A 864 -1.19 19.97 -16.35
CA PHE A 864 -1.04 19.74 -14.92
C PHE A 864 -1.94 18.60 -14.46
N ILE A 865 -1.37 17.65 -13.76
CA ILE A 865 -2.10 16.53 -13.16
C ILE A 865 -1.96 16.66 -11.64
N PHE A 866 -3.08 16.81 -10.93
CA PHE A 866 -3.12 16.89 -9.48
C PHE A 866 -3.76 15.62 -8.90
N ASP A 867 -3.15 15.07 -7.87
CA ASP A 867 -3.62 13.88 -7.16
C ASP A 867 -4.16 14.27 -5.78
N GLU A 868 -5.49 14.28 -5.64
CA GLU A 868 -6.24 14.63 -4.42
C GLU A 868 -5.76 15.96 -3.76
N PRO A 869 -5.80 17.10 -4.47
CA PRO A 869 -5.23 18.36 -3.97
C PRO A 869 -6.01 19.00 -2.81
N THR A 870 -7.21 18.52 -2.49
CA THR A 870 -8.01 19.03 -1.35
C THR A 870 -7.69 18.35 -0.03
N THR A 871 -6.78 17.39 -0.02
CA THR A 871 -6.36 16.67 1.18
C THR A 871 -5.92 17.65 2.29
N GLY A 872 -6.56 17.57 3.46
CA GLY A 872 -6.26 18.42 4.62
C GLY A 872 -6.66 19.88 4.46
N LEU A 873 -7.52 20.21 3.48
CA LEU A 873 -7.98 21.56 3.23
C LEU A 873 -9.38 21.81 3.79
N HIS A 874 -9.52 22.92 4.50
CA HIS A 874 -10.81 23.48 4.88
C HIS A 874 -11.51 24.11 3.65
N PHE A 875 -12.83 24.24 3.65
CA PHE A 875 -13.62 24.87 2.58
C PHE A 875 -13.05 26.21 2.10
N HIS A 876 -12.61 27.06 3.04
CA HIS A 876 -11.99 28.33 2.74
C HIS A 876 -10.70 28.20 1.92
N ASP A 877 -9.87 27.17 2.20
CA ASP A 877 -8.64 26.89 1.46
C ASP A 877 -8.95 26.28 0.09
N ILE A 878 -10.01 25.46 -0.03
CA ILE A 878 -10.49 24.90 -1.31
C ILE A 878 -10.89 26.04 -2.27
N LYS A 879 -11.58 27.06 -1.77
CA LYS A 879 -11.94 28.24 -2.57
C LYS A 879 -10.71 28.92 -3.15
N ARG A 880 -9.64 29.11 -2.36
CA ARG A 880 -8.35 29.66 -2.83
C ARG A 880 -7.67 28.74 -3.86
N LEU A 881 -7.68 27.44 -3.64
CA LEU A 881 -7.14 26.46 -4.57
C LEU A 881 -7.84 26.52 -5.93
N LEU A 882 -9.17 26.61 -5.96
CA LEU A 882 -9.95 26.76 -7.18
C LEU A 882 -9.62 28.05 -7.94
N HIS A 883 -9.39 29.17 -7.24
CA HIS A 883 -8.90 30.40 -7.87
C HIS A 883 -7.52 30.22 -8.51
N ALA A 884 -6.60 29.49 -7.86
CA ALA A 884 -5.30 29.18 -8.42
C ALA A 884 -5.40 28.29 -9.69
N PHE A 885 -6.33 27.34 -9.71
CA PHE A 885 -6.62 26.51 -10.89
C PHE A 885 -7.17 27.38 -12.06
N GLN A 886 -8.08 28.29 -11.78
CA GLN A 886 -8.58 29.22 -12.77
C GLN A 886 -7.46 30.05 -13.41
N ALA A 887 -6.55 30.58 -12.59
CA ALA A 887 -5.42 31.37 -13.06
C ALA A 887 -4.47 30.55 -13.99
N LEU A 888 -4.29 29.25 -13.76
CA LEU A 888 -3.52 28.38 -14.65
C LEU A 888 -4.23 28.18 -15.98
N ILE A 889 -5.53 27.93 -15.97
CA ILE A 889 -6.31 27.73 -17.21
C ILE A 889 -6.33 28.99 -18.06
N GLU A 890 -6.49 30.17 -17.44
CA GLU A 890 -6.46 31.49 -18.13
C GLU A 890 -5.13 31.76 -18.82
N ARG A 891 -4.03 31.15 -18.34
CA ARG A 891 -2.71 31.18 -18.98
C ARG A 891 -2.55 30.17 -20.13
N GLY A 892 -3.61 29.41 -20.48
CA GLY A 892 -3.60 28.43 -21.57
C GLY A 892 -3.12 27.03 -21.17
N HIS A 893 -3.08 26.72 -19.89
CA HIS A 893 -2.75 25.36 -19.41
C HIS A 893 -3.98 24.47 -19.33
N SER A 894 -3.78 23.16 -19.29
CA SER A 894 -4.83 22.14 -19.10
C SER A 894 -4.70 21.52 -17.72
N LEU A 895 -5.82 21.30 -17.03
CA LEU A 895 -5.82 20.70 -15.70
C LEU A 895 -6.59 19.37 -15.70
N VAL A 896 -5.96 18.35 -15.13
CA VAL A 896 -6.56 17.07 -14.81
C VAL A 896 -6.40 16.84 -13.31
N VAL A 897 -7.50 16.70 -12.59
CA VAL A 897 -7.50 16.57 -11.14
C VAL A 897 -8.19 15.27 -10.74
N ILE A 898 -7.50 14.41 -10.01
CA ILE A 898 -8.11 13.24 -9.38
C ILE A 898 -8.71 13.71 -8.07
N GLU A 899 -10.03 13.61 -7.91
CA GLU A 899 -10.73 14.15 -6.73
C GLU A 899 -11.96 13.34 -6.31
N HIS A 900 -12.27 13.51 -5.02
CA HIS A 900 -13.46 12.96 -4.37
C HIS A 900 -14.32 14.06 -3.74
N ASN A 901 -13.75 15.23 -3.49
CA ASN A 901 -14.43 16.35 -2.86
C ASN A 901 -15.50 16.92 -3.81
N LEU A 902 -16.76 16.89 -3.37
CA LEU A 902 -17.91 17.29 -4.20
C LEU A 902 -17.91 18.79 -4.54
N ASP A 903 -17.33 19.63 -3.68
CA ASP A 903 -17.20 21.08 -3.94
C ASP A 903 -16.24 21.37 -5.10
N VAL A 904 -15.21 20.54 -5.29
CA VAL A 904 -14.31 20.64 -6.43
C VAL A 904 -14.94 20.03 -7.69
N ILE A 905 -15.59 18.88 -7.54
CA ILE A 905 -16.23 18.15 -8.63
C ILE A 905 -17.32 19.00 -9.29
N LYS A 906 -18.15 19.71 -8.49
CA LYS A 906 -19.20 20.60 -9.03
C LYS A 906 -18.67 21.80 -9.81
N CYS A 907 -17.42 22.20 -9.60
CA CYS A 907 -16.74 23.29 -10.28
C CYS A 907 -15.99 22.86 -11.55
N ALA A 908 -15.99 21.58 -11.90
CA ALA A 908 -15.31 21.07 -13.08
C ALA A 908 -16.03 21.48 -14.38
N ASP A 909 -15.26 21.70 -15.46
CA ASP A 909 -15.82 21.85 -16.80
C ASP A 909 -16.18 20.48 -17.41
N HIS A 910 -15.42 19.45 -17.05
CA HIS A 910 -15.62 18.08 -17.53
C HIS A 910 -15.26 17.06 -16.43
N ILE A 911 -16.09 16.05 -16.29
CA ILE A 911 -15.89 14.96 -15.31
C ILE A 911 -15.75 13.64 -16.07
N ILE A 912 -14.81 12.82 -15.62
CA ILE A 912 -14.62 11.43 -16.05
C ILE A 912 -14.83 10.56 -14.83
N ASP A 913 -15.95 9.84 -14.77
CA ASP A 913 -16.33 8.98 -13.62
C ASP A 913 -16.01 7.51 -13.92
N LEU A 914 -15.16 6.91 -13.08
CA LEU A 914 -14.75 5.52 -13.20
C LEU A 914 -15.43 4.65 -12.13
N GLY A 915 -15.89 3.47 -12.55
CA GLY A 915 -16.60 2.59 -11.63
C GLY A 915 -17.12 1.31 -12.31
N PRO A 916 -18.35 0.89 -11.94
CA PRO A 916 -19.25 1.44 -10.92
C PRO A 916 -18.79 1.17 -9.47
N GLU A 917 -17.98 0.12 -9.27
CA GLU A 917 -17.46 -0.33 -7.98
C GLU A 917 -15.92 -0.28 -7.96
N GLY A 918 -15.30 -0.64 -6.83
CA GLY A 918 -13.84 -0.83 -6.72
C GLY A 918 -13.41 -2.25 -7.04
N GLY A 919 -12.10 -2.45 -7.29
CA GLY A 919 -11.50 -3.76 -7.54
C GLY A 919 -12.04 -4.46 -8.79
N ASP A 920 -12.32 -5.76 -8.68
CA ASP A 920 -12.75 -6.60 -9.82
C ASP A 920 -14.05 -6.16 -10.49
N LYS A 921 -14.91 -5.43 -9.79
CA LYS A 921 -16.17 -4.90 -10.31
C LYS A 921 -16.06 -3.48 -10.86
N GLY A 922 -14.87 -2.87 -10.75
CA GLY A 922 -14.55 -1.54 -11.26
C GLY A 922 -13.90 -1.56 -12.63
N GLY A 923 -13.17 -0.49 -12.91
CA GLY A 923 -12.31 -0.38 -14.09
C GLY A 923 -13.02 -0.05 -15.40
N ASN A 924 -14.30 0.36 -15.35
CA ASN A 924 -15.04 0.83 -16.51
C ASN A 924 -15.20 2.35 -16.46
N LEU A 925 -15.35 2.97 -17.63
CA LEU A 925 -15.84 4.34 -17.77
C LEU A 925 -17.35 4.33 -17.57
N VAL A 926 -17.85 4.98 -16.50
CA VAL A 926 -19.27 5.07 -16.19
C VAL A 926 -19.93 6.18 -17.02
N ILE A 927 -19.32 7.36 -16.99
CA ILE A 927 -19.73 8.52 -17.77
C ILE A 927 -18.56 9.50 -17.92
N ALA A 928 -18.54 10.25 -19.01
CA ALA A 928 -17.71 11.42 -19.23
C ALA A 928 -18.60 12.57 -19.75
N GLY A 929 -18.60 13.72 -19.08
CA GLY A 929 -19.46 14.85 -19.43
C GLY A 929 -19.41 15.98 -18.41
N THR A 930 -20.35 16.92 -18.51
CA THR A 930 -20.47 18.02 -17.53
C THR A 930 -21.00 17.52 -16.18
N PRO A 931 -20.85 18.30 -15.09
CA PRO A 931 -21.41 17.93 -13.79
C PRO A 931 -22.90 17.61 -13.82
N GLU A 932 -23.69 18.34 -14.62
CA GLU A 932 -25.12 18.12 -14.81
C GLU A 932 -25.43 16.78 -15.52
N GLU A 933 -24.65 16.43 -16.51
CA GLU A 933 -24.77 15.15 -17.24
C GLU A 933 -24.44 13.98 -16.28
N VAL A 934 -23.43 14.15 -15.43
CA VAL A 934 -23.07 13.14 -14.41
C VAL A 934 -24.18 12.96 -13.37
N VAL A 935 -24.82 14.05 -12.91
CA VAL A 935 -25.99 14.00 -12.01
C VAL A 935 -27.17 13.27 -12.66
N ALA A 936 -27.39 13.45 -13.97
CA ALA A 936 -28.44 12.78 -14.73
C ALA A 936 -28.18 11.27 -14.91
N CYS A 937 -26.95 10.81 -14.80
CA CYS A 937 -26.55 9.42 -14.98
C CYS A 937 -26.93 8.54 -13.77
N LYS A 938 -27.90 7.64 -13.94
CA LYS A 938 -28.40 6.75 -12.86
C LYS A 938 -27.36 5.75 -12.36
N THR A 939 -26.37 5.39 -13.15
CA THR A 939 -25.32 4.42 -12.81
C THR A 939 -24.14 5.07 -12.09
N SER A 940 -24.01 6.39 -12.15
CA SER A 940 -22.95 7.13 -11.47
C SER A 940 -23.25 7.26 -9.97
N LEU A 941 -22.38 6.68 -9.15
CA LEU A 941 -22.45 6.89 -7.71
C LEU A 941 -22.04 8.33 -7.34
N THR A 942 -21.04 8.87 -7.99
CA THR A 942 -20.66 10.28 -7.84
C THR A 942 -21.81 11.22 -8.16
N GLY A 943 -22.54 10.97 -9.27
CA GLY A 943 -23.69 11.76 -9.66
C GLY A 943 -24.82 11.75 -8.63
N LYS A 944 -25.03 10.60 -7.95
CA LYS A 944 -26.03 10.49 -6.88
C LYS A 944 -25.74 11.45 -5.72
N PHE A 945 -24.49 11.56 -5.27
CA PHE A 945 -24.10 12.46 -4.18
C PHE A 945 -24.01 13.92 -4.65
N LEU A 946 -23.50 14.14 -5.86
CA LEU A 946 -23.35 15.46 -6.47
C LEU A 946 -24.70 16.21 -6.66
N LYS A 947 -25.79 15.47 -6.81
CA LYS A 947 -27.15 16.01 -6.94
C LYS A 947 -27.53 16.97 -5.80
N ASN A 948 -27.00 16.77 -4.59
CA ASN A 948 -27.29 17.61 -3.44
C ASN A 948 -26.52 18.96 -3.50
N TYR A 949 -25.49 19.06 -4.33
CA TYR A 949 -24.60 20.22 -4.45
C TYR A 949 -24.87 21.07 -5.72
N ILE A 950 -25.56 20.49 -6.69
CA ILE A 950 -26.01 21.19 -7.94
C ILE A 950 -27.53 21.24 -7.88
N LYS A 951 -28.06 22.43 -7.70
CA LYS A 951 -29.51 22.70 -7.66
C LYS A 951 -30.09 22.90 -9.04
#